data_d140fb55bd414795ead4cb0731595cc1
#
_entry.id   d140fb55bd414795ead4cb0731595cc1
#
_cell.length_a   1.000
_cell.length_b   1.000
_cell.length_c   1.000
_cell.angle_alpha   90.00
_cell.angle_beta   90.00
_cell.angle_gamma   90.00
#
_symmetry.space_group_name_H-M   'P 1'
#
loop_
_entity.id
_entity.type
_entity.pdbx_description
1 polymer ?
#
loop_
_entity_poly.entity_id
_entity_poly.type
_entity_poly.pdbx_seq_one_letter_code
_entity_poly.pdbx_strand_id
1 'polypeptide(L)'
;MELNKIYSGFRLDRIERIDEINGTAYEMKHEKSGARLIYIDSPDTNKVFNIAFRTTPQDSTGVAHIMEHSVLCGSRKFPLKEPFVELVKGSLNTFLNAMTYPDKTMYPVASKNDKDFHNLMDVYLDAVFYPRAAKDPEIMMQEGWHYELDSVDNELTYKGVVFNEMKGVYSSPDSVLERELMHSLFPNTTYGVDSGGNPDNITDLTYEKFKKFYDVYYHPSNSYIFLYGTMDIEEQLRFINDEYLSHFDAIEIDTEVTEQAPFKEGKVITYPYSVGSDESTDNRTLHAFSYVLPDVTPEQSLAFEVLTHALLTSPAAPLKQALVKAGIGSDVSGYYLDSIRQPIWVVQASGSNMDKQGQLQEIVESTLQQLCKDGIDKELLEASLNSIEFTLRESDFGGRPIGLAYVIRMMDNWLYGKDPIELLHYEEALVNIRKGLQGSYFEDLIRHSLLDNHHKSLVSLYPEQGLQDKKDADVKEQLAAIKASMSQDELEGIVEQTKCLKLRQETPDSEEALATIPLLELSDLSPEVEDVERRESTIGHTKLHFVPTFTKGINYVAYYFKLDCLTEDELFYADILSDIIGRVDTSKRSYGDLAKLINLNLGGLSADITGISKAGKRDEFVPLMVVRSKVLHAKLPELCNIVNEVIHDAQYTDVTRLTELVQEGKAIWDNEAFRRGNTIVSQRVMAKVSKVGKFRDDGNLGYYQKISELATNPAALPLLPEKLADVARKIFRSNNVEIMFVGEEQELVPFTELMEPLLSTWNAEELPNNVLSIEHTTSNEGIVTAGKVQYVAQGGNFIDHGFTHVGAMSVLETILRYEYLWIRIRVQGGAYGAFANFYDDGNMIFCSYRDPNLVETLNVYKELPEYLRQFTLTDREMRKYIIGTMSGLDLPMTPALRGPRAMGLYFSGANIKDKVAFRKQVISCKPEDIVALADVVEPVLKDNHICSMGNEQKIKDAGVFDSIVSLG
;
A
#
# COMPACT_ATOMS: atom_id res chain seq x y z
N MET A 1 -24.83 24.92 11.49
CA MET A 1 -24.43 26.08 10.66
C MET A 1 -25.59 26.48 9.77
N GLU A 2 -25.69 27.77 9.35
CA GLU A 2 -26.79 28.34 8.56
C GLU A 2 -26.25 28.83 7.21
N LEU A 3 -27.01 28.56 6.13
CA LEU A 3 -26.64 28.93 4.76
C LEU A 3 -26.47 30.47 4.60
N ASN A 4 -25.51 30.89 3.79
CA ASN A 4 -25.17 32.29 3.53
C ASN A 4 -24.71 33.11 4.76
N LYS A 5 -24.39 32.47 5.87
CA LYS A 5 -23.79 33.09 7.06
C LYS A 5 -22.26 32.95 7.02
N ILE A 6 -21.60 33.95 7.62
CA ILE A 6 -20.13 33.97 7.70
C ILE A 6 -19.71 33.45 9.07
N TYR A 7 -18.78 32.47 9.06
CA TYR A 7 -18.13 31.85 10.23
C TYR A 7 -16.63 32.10 10.14
N SER A 8 -16.10 32.98 10.98
CA SER A 8 -14.65 33.31 11.00
C SER A 8 -14.09 33.60 9.60
N GLY A 9 -14.77 34.47 8.84
CA GLY A 9 -14.35 34.83 7.48
C GLY A 9 -14.78 33.87 6.36
N PHE A 10 -15.31 32.69 6.68
CA PHE A 10 -15.82 31.74 5.71
C PHE A 10 -17.33 31.88 5.53
N ARG A 11 -17.77 32.20 4.31
CA ARG A 11 -19.18 32.19 3.95
C ARG A 11 -19.60 30.78 3.59
N LEU A 12 -20.69 30.30 4.19
CA LEU A 12 -21.27 29.00 3.91
C LEU A 12 -22.18 29.08 2.66
N ASP A 13 -21.74 28.47 1.58
CA ASP A 13 -22.41 28.56 0.27
C ASP A 13 -23.37 27.37 -0.01
N ARG A 14 -23.11 26.18 0.58
CA ARG A 14 -23.92 24.98 0.35
C ARG A 14 -23.92 24.07 1.58
N ILE A 15 -25.04 23.39 1.84
CA ILE A 15 -25.17 22.28 2.79
C ILE A 15 -25.84 21.13 2.04
N GLU A 16 -25.21 19.94 2.08
CA GLU A 16 -25.74 18.77 1.39
C GLU A 16 -25.54 17.50 2.20
N ARG A 17 -26.60 16.70 2.31
CA ARG A 17 -26.53 15.36 2.94
C ARG A 17 -26.07 14.35 1.92
N ILE A 18 -25.08 13.53 2.29
CA ILE A 18 -24.53 12.44 1.48
C ILE A 18 -24.80 11.13 2.23
N ASP A 19 -25.86 10.44 1.85
CA ASP A 19 -26.31 9.24 2.56
C ASP A 19 -25.35 8.06 2.37
N GLU A 20 -24.69 7.96 1.22
CA GLU A 20 -23.72 6.93 0.87
C GLU A 20 -22.54 6.87 1.86
N ILE A 21 -22.17 7.99 2.43
CA ILE A 21 -21.06 8.07 3.39
C ILE A 21 -21.51 8.43 4.81
N ASN A 22 -22.84 8.49 5.04
CA ASN A 22 -23.43 8.94 6.31
C ASN A 22 -22.85 10.29 6.78
N GLY A 23 -22.67 11.24 5.86
CA GLY A 23 -22.06 12.52 6.13
C GLY A 23 -22.90 13.70 5.64
N THR A 24 -22.62 14.91 6.13
CA THR A 24 -23.17 16.17 5.65
C THR A 24 -22.02 17.06 5.19
N ALA A 25 -22.02 17.47 3.94
CA ALA A 25 -21.02 18.38 3.38
C ALA A 25 -21.44 19.85 3.59
N TYR A 26 -20.48 20.66 3.97
CA TYR A 26 -20.57 22.10 4.10
C TYR A 26 -19.52 22.74 3.19
N GLU A 27 -19.96 23.35 2.09
CA GLU A 27 -19.07 24.03 1.16
C GLU A 27 -18.97 25.52 1.52
N MET A 28 -17.74 26.02 1.65
CA MET A 28 -17.45 27.35 2.15
C MET A 28 -16.38 28.03 1.31
N LYS A 29 -16.43 29.38 1.30
CA LYS A 29 -15.39 30.21 0.69
C LYS A 29 -14.94 31.28 1.68
N HIS A 30 -13.63 31.43 1.86
CA HIS A 30 -13.06 32.48 2.67
C HIS A 30 -13.09 33.80 1.90
N GLU A 31 -13.83 34.81 2.41
CA GLU A 31 -14.14 36.02 1.66
C GLU A 31 -12.88 36.88 1.38
N LYS A 32 -11.95 36.98 2.33
CA LYS A 32 -10.76 37.81 2.18
C LYS A 32 -9.72 37.19 1.27
N SER A 33 -9.38 35.92 1.45
CA SER A 33 -8.29 35.27 0.71
C SER A 33 -8.74 34.50 -0.53
N GLY A 34 -10.04 34.22 -0.66
CA GLY A 34 -10.60 33.43 -1.75
C GLY A 34 -10.39 31.92 -1.62
N ALA A 35 -9.84 31.41 -0.51
CA ALA A 35 -9.65 29.99 -0.24
C ALA A 35 -10.98 29.24 -0.24
N ARG A 36 -10.97 28.02 -0.81
CA ARG A 36 -12.11 27.10 -0.84
C ARG A 36 -11.98 26.11 0.29
N LEU A 37 -13.10 25.79 0.96
CA LEU A 37 -13.12 24.79 2.03
C LEU A 37 -14.36 23.93 1.90
N ILE A 38 -14.18 22.61 2.06
CA ILE A 38 -15.27 21.67 2.28
C ILE A 38 -15.04 20.95 3.60
N TYR A 39 -16.07 20.94 4.43
CA TYR A 39 -16.14 20.11 5.63
C TYR A 39 -17.21 19.03 5.44
N ILE A 40 -16.84 17.79 5.69
CA ILE A 40 -17.78 16.66 5.77
C ILE A 40 -17.92 16.27 7.24
N ASP A 41 -19.07 16.63 7.83
CA ASP A 41 -19.46 16.16 9.15
C ASP A 41 -19.89 14.70 9.08
N SER A 42 -19.17 13.84 9.78
CA SER A 42 -19.38 12.39 9.85
C SER A 42 -19.14 11.90 11.26
N PRO A 43 -19.82 10.83 11.72
CA PRO A 43 -19.61 10.26 13.06
C PRO A 43 -18.22 9.58 13.23
N ASP A 44 -17.37 9.62 12.23
CA ASP A 44 -16.00 9.09 12.29
C ASP A 44 -15.12 9.97 13.20
N THR A 45 -14.46 9.34 14.17
CA THR A 45 -13.53 10.00 15.07
C THR A 45 -12.14 10.20 14.46
N ASN A 46 -11.82 9.49 13.35
CA ASN A 46 -10.56 9.63 12.64
C ASN A 46 -10.61 10.84 11.70
N LYS A 47 -10.27 12.00 12.24
CA LYS A 47 -10.35 13.28 11.54
C LYS A 47 -9.29 13.38 10.46
N VAL A 48 -9.66 13.95 9.32
CA VAL A 48 -8.76 14.24 8.21
C VAL A 48 -8.75 15.73 7.92
N PHE A 49 -7.56 16.29 7.82
CA PHE A 49 -7.31 17.59 7.22
C PHE A 49 -6.49 17.37 5.94
N ASN A 50 -6.82 18.11 4.90
CA ASN A 50 -5.98 18.20 3.71
C ASN A 50 -6.00 19.64 3.20
N ILE A 51 -4.83 20.14 2.79
CA ILE A 51 -4.73 21.31 1.95
C ILE A 51 -4.06 20.92 0.63
N ALA A 52 -4.71 21.28 -0.46
CA ALA A 52 -4.18 21.01 -1.80
C ALA A 52 -4.05 22.30 -2.60
N PHE A 53 -3.11 22.32 -3.53
CA PHE A 53 -2.94 23.40 -4.50
C PHE A 53 -3.04 22.80 -5.91
N ARG A 54 -3.69 23.54 -6.84
CA ARG A 54 -3.56 23.20 -8.25
C ARG A 54 -2.17 23.60 -8.71
N THR A 55 -1.35 22.61 -9.10
CA THR A 55 0.03 22.79 -9.53
C THR A 55 0.21 22.24 -10.93
N THR A 56 0.46 23.12 -11.90
CA THR A 56 0.57 22.80 -13.33
C THR A 56 1.97 23.08 -13.85
N PRO A 57 2.96 22.17 -13.62
CA PRO A 57 4.32 22.36 -14.12
C PRO A 57 4.31 22.47 -15.65
N GLN A 58 5.29 23.23 -16.18
CA GLN A 58 5.43 23.52 -17.61
C GLN A 58 6.61 22.76 -18.23
N ASP A 59 7.43 22.14 -17.43
CA ASP A 59 8.57 21.34 -17.85
C ASP A 59 8.78 20.13 -16.92
N SER A 60 9.67 19.24 -17.30
CA SER A 60 9.96 18.00 -16.57
C SER A 60 11.08 18.16 -15.51
N THR A 61 11.30 19.37 -15.01
CA THR A 61 12.30 19.62 -13.94
C THR A 61 11.89 19.09 -12.58
N GLY A 62 10.66 18.59 -12.41
CA GLY A 62 10.17 18.10 -11.13
C GLY A 62 9.94 19.20 -10.10
N VAL A 63 9.79 20.44 -10.54
CA VAL A 63 9.64 21.58 -9.62
C VAL A 63 8.48 21.42 -8.64
N ALA A 64 7.37 20.77 -9.05
CA ALA A 64 6.24 20.51 -8.17
C ALA A 64 6.59 19.50 -7.05
N HIS A 65 7.31 18.44 -7.37
CA HIS A 65 7.76 17.41 -6.44
C HIS A 65 8.85 17.93 -5.50
N ILE A 66 9.83 18.64 -6.05
CA ILE A 66 10.89 19.29 -5.24
C ILE A 66 10.26 20.34 -4.30
N MET A 67 9.23 21.05 -4.73
CA MET A 67 8.51 22.00 -3.87
C MET A 67 7.73 21.28 -2.76
N GLU A 68 7.11 20.15 -3.07
CA GLU A 68 6.40 19.32 -2.08
C GLU A 68 7.32 18.94 -0.91
N HIS A 69 8.51 18.39 -1.21
CA HIS A 69 9.52 18.07 -0.22
C HIS A 69 9.99 19.32 0.54
N SER A 70 10.33 20.36 -0.22
CA SER A 70 11.00 21.55 0.32
C SER A 70 10.15 22.38 1.29
N VAL A 71 8.82 22.46 1.10
CA VAL A 71 7.96 23.21 2.03
C VAL A 71 7.90 22.54 3.40
N LEU A 72 8.12 21.22 3.48
CA LEU A 72 8.18 20.47 4.73
C LEU A 72 9.54 20.56 5.43
N CYS A 73 10.53 21.23 4.85
CA CYS A 73 11.88 21.44 5.40
C CYS A 73 12.00 22.74 6.22
N GLY A 74 11.03 22.95 7.13
CA GLY A 74 11.00 24.09 8.04
C GLY A 74 10.15 25.25 7.56
N SER A 75 9.59 25.96 8.53
CA SER A 75 8.67 27.06 8.30
C SER A 75 8.87 28.21 9.29
N ARG A 76 8.01 29.23 9.23
CA ARG A 76 8.05 30.42 10.10
C ARG A 76 7.97 30.06 11.58
N LYS A 77 6.98 29.25 11.97
CA LYS A 77 6.76 28.80 13.36
C LYS A 77 7.69 27.65 13.75
N PHE A 78 8.05 26.81 12.80
CA PHE A 78 8.76 25.55 13.02
C PHE A 78 10.08 25.53 12.26
N PRO A 79 11.14 26.21 12.78
CA PRO A 79 12.40 26.45 12.05
C PRO A 79 13.37 25.28 12.10
N LEU A 80 12.87 24.04 12.15
CA LEU A 80 13.67 22.82 12.06
C LEU A 80 14.06 22.52 10.62
N LYS A 81 15.01 21.59 10.44
CA LYS A 81 15.35 21.06 9.14
C LYS A 81 14.26 20.13 8.60
N GLU A 82 13.74 19.26 9.46
CA GLU A 82 12.75 18.25 9.11
C GLU A 82 11.60 18.19 10.15
N PRO A 83 10.72 19.21 10.23
CA PRO A 83 9.57 19.19 11.15
C PRO A 83 8.67 17.97 10.95
N PHE A 84 8.55 17.48 9.69
CA PHE A 84 7.79 16.31 9.35
C PHE A 84 8.27 15.06 10.10
N VAL A 85 9.60 14.81 10.10
CA VAL A 85 10.19 13.65 10.78
C VAL A 85 9.98 13.72 12.29
N GLU A 86 10.11 14.92 12.87
CA GLU A 86 9.85 15.11 14.30
C GLU A 86 8.38 14.89 14.68
N LEU A 87 7.43 15.25 13.82
CA LEU A 87 6.02 14.96 14.00
C LEU A 87 5.74 13.44 13.96
N VAL A 88 6.25 12.72 12.95
CA VAL A 88 6.06 11.26 12.84
C VAL A 88 6.50 10.55 14.11
N LYS A 89 7.60 11.01 14.75
CA LYS A 89 8.13 10.41 15.98
C LYS A 89 7.28 10.66 17.22
N GLY A 90 6.50 11.75 17.26
CA GLY A 90 5.86 12.24 18.49
C GLY A 90 4.40 12.64 18.35
N SER A 91 3.67 12.12 17.40
CA SER A 91 2.25 12.36 17.12
C SER A 91 1.43 11.08 17.23
N LEU A 92 0.14 11.22 17.50
CA LEU A 92 -0.87 10.16 17.42
C LEU A 92 -1.50 10.10 16.02
N ASN A 93 -0.76 10.52 14.99
CA ASN A 93 -1.26 10.51 13.64
C ASN A 93 -1.69 9.10 13.20
N THR A 94 -2.77 9.02 12.47
CA THR A 94 -3.21 7.82 11.77
C THR A 94 -2.81 7.87 10.29
N PHE A 95 -2.47 9.07 9.81
CA PHE A 95 -1.90 9.31 8.49
C PHE A 95 -1.16 10.65 8.46
N LEU A 96 -0.01 10.67 7.82
CA LEU A 96 0.82 11.85 7.63
C LEU A 96 1.64 11.65 6.35
N ASN A 97 1.41 12.50 5.33
CA ASN A 97 2.12 12.42 4.06
C ASN A 97 2.00 13.74 3.28
N ALA A 98 2.69 13.82 2.14
CA ALA A 98 2.46 14.75 1.06
C ALA A 98 2.41 13.98 -0.25
N MET A 99 1.76 14.52 -1.30
CA MET A 99 1.52 13.80 -2.54
C MET A 99 1.54 14.77 -3.72
N THR A 100 2.45 14.55 -4.67
CA THR A 100 2.50 15.26 -5.95
C THR A 100 1.83 14.44 -7.05
N TYR A 101 0.85 15.04 -7.70
CA TYR A 101 0.16 14.53 -8.88
C TYR A 101 0.53 15.40 -10.10
N PRO A 102 0.15 15.01 -11.31
CA PRO A 102 0.45 15.79 -12.51
C PRO A 102 -0.09 17.23 -12.52
N ASP A 103 -1.15 17.51 -11.75
CA ASP A 103 -1.89 18.78 -11.77
C ASP A 103 -2.24 19.32 -10.38
N LYS A 104 -1.89 18.62 -9.33
CA LYS A 104 -2.15 19.01 -7.94
C LYS A 104 -1.07 18.51 -6.99
N THR A 105 -0.87 19.23 -5.90
CA THR A 105 -0.04 18.78 -4.76
C THR A 105 -0.89 18.84 -3.51
N MET A 106 -0.93 17.74 -2.74
CA MET A 106 -1.80 17.55 -1.59
C MET A 106 -0.98 17.31 -0.32
N TYR A 107 -1.45 17.85 0.80
CA TYR A 107 -0.82 17.75 2.11
C TYR A 107 -1.83 17.22 3.14
N PRO A 108 -2.11 15.92 3.15
CA PRO A 108 -3.08 15.30 4.05
C PRO A 108 -2.48 14.87 5.37
N VAL A 109 -3.23 15.10 6.46
CA VAL A 109 -2.95 14.54 7.79
C VAL A 109 -4.22 13.98 8.41
N ALA A 110 -4.07 13.01 9.31
CA ALA A 110 -5.20 12.46 10.06
C ALA A 110 -4.81 12.08 11.49
N SER A 111 -5.73 12.28 12.42
CA SER A 111 -5.60 11.85 13.81
C SER A 111 -6.97 11.63 14.47
N LYS A 112 -7.03 10.69 15.41
CA LYS A 112 -8.20 10.49 16.28
C LYS A 112 -8.21 11.47 17.46
N ASN A 113 -7.06 11.98 17.87
CA ASN A 113 -6.89 12.91 18.99
C ASN A 113 -7.09 14.35 18.51
N ASP A 114 -7.94 15.13 19.21
CA ASP A 114 -8.28 16.51 18.81
C ASP A 114 -7.07 17.46 18.88
N LYS A 115 -6.28 17.34 19.95
CA LYS A 115 -5.09 18.20 20.15
C LYS A 115 -4.00 17.88 19.14
N ASP A 116 -3.78 16.59 18.85
CA ASP A 116 -2.83 16.13 17.85
C ASP A 116 -3.26 16.57 16.44
N PHE A 117 -4.54 16.42 16.11
CA PHE A 117 -5.11 16.86 14.84
C PHE A 117 -4.88 18.36 14.61
N HIS A 118 -5.12 19.16 15.67
CA HIS A 118 -4.86 20.61 15.65
C HIS A 118 -3.37 20.91 15.42
N ASN A 119 -2.48 20.22 16.15
CA ASN A 119 -1.02 20.37 16.00
C ASN A 119 -0.55 20.05 14.59
N LEU A 120 -1.02 18.93 14.02
CA LEU A 120 -0.69 18.51 12.65
C LEU A 120 -1.15 19.55 11.63
N MET A 121 -2.37 20.06 11.79
CA MET A 121 -2.93 21.09 10.93
C MET A 121 -2.11 22.39 10.99
N ASP A 122 -1.70 22.82 12.20
CA ASP A 122 -0.87 24.02 12.38
C ASP A 122 0.47 23.91 11.68
N VAL A 123 1.16 22.77 11.85
CA VAL A 123 2.46 22.56 11.20
C VAL A 123 2.33 22.53 9.68
N TYR A 124 1.30 21.89 9.13
CA TYR A 124 1.12 21.79 7.68
C TYR A 124 0.69 23.11 7.05
N LEU A 125 -0.18 23.88 7.70
CA LEU A 125 -0.56 25.21 7.23
C LEU A 125 0.62 26.19 7.26
N ASP A 126 1.44 26.16 8.32
CA ASP A 126 2.64 27.03 8.38
C ASP A 126 3.69 26.60 7.36
N ALA A 127 3.84 25.30 7.11
CA ALA A 127 4.75 24.77 6.10
C ALA A 127 4.40 25.25 4.68
N VAL A 128 3.14 25.15 4.28
CA VAL A 128 2.74 25.50 2.90
C VAL A 128 2.62 27.01 2.68
N PHE A 129 2.25 27.81 3.70
CA PHE A 129 2.08 29.25 3.56
C PHE A 129 3.32 30.08 3.92
N TYR A 130 4.22 29.55 4.73
CA TYR A 130 5.41 30.27 5.19
C TYR A 130 6.68 29.41 5.22
N PRO A 131 7.00 28.64 4.15
CA PRO A 131 8.16 27.75 4.14
C PRO A 131 9.48 28.54 4.16
N ARG A 132 10.47 27.97 4.81
CA ARG A 132 11.85 28.47 4.73
C ARG A 132 12.43 28.34 3.33
N ALA A 133 12.04 27.32 2.59
CA ALA A 133 12.53 27.04 1.24
C ALA A 133 12.37 28.23 0.26
N ALA A 134 11.36 29.09 0.47
CA ALA A 134 11.19 30.31 -0.33
C ALA A 134 12.28 31.37 -0.10
N LYS A 135 13.13 31.22 0.95
CA LYS A 135 14.19 32.17 1.35
C LYS A 135 15.56 31.51 1.51
N ASP A 136 15.61 30.20 1.59
CA ASP A 136 16.81 29.39 1.85
C ASP A 136 17.07 28.45 0.68
N PRO A 137 17.98 28.82 -0.25
CA PRO A 137 18.24 28.01 -1.43
C PRO A 137 18.90 26.66 -1.12
N GLU A 138 19.54 26.51 0.05
CA GLU A 138 20.14 25.22 0.43
C GLU A 138 19.11 24.11 0.61
N ILE A 139 17.85 24.44 0.92
CA ILE A 139 16.76 23.47 1.00
C ILE A 139 16.46 22.89 -0.39
N MET A 140 16.33 23.74 -1.42
CA MET A 140 16.13 23.27 -2.79
C MET A 140 17.34 22.44 -3.27
N MET A 141 18.55 22.80 -2.86
CA MET A 141 19.76 22.04 -3.22
C MET A 141 19.76 20.65 -2.56
N GLN A 142 19.35 20.56 -1.31
CA GLN A 142 19.25 19.29 -0.59
C GLN A 142 18.15 18.40 -1.18
N GLU A 143 16.93 18.94 -1.32
CA GLU A 143 15.77 18.17 -1.74
C GLU A 143 15.71 17.96 -3.27
N GLY A 144 16.11 18.95 -4.06
CA GLY A 144 16.10 18.87 -5.51
C GLY A 144 17.38 18.28 -6.08
N TRP A 145 18.36 19.16 -6.35
CA TRP A 145 19.65 18.76 -6.88
C TRP A 145 20.75 19.79 -6.60
N HIS A 146 22.00 19.33 -6.58
CA HIS A 146 23.20 20.16 -6.50
C HIS A 146 24.42 19.45 -7.09
N TYR A 147 25.47 20.21 -7.41
CA TYR A 147 26.78 19.63 -7.66
C TYR A 147 27.43 19.20 -6.35
N GLU A 148 27.92 17.96 -6.29
CA GLU A 148 28.74 17.49 -5.16
C GLU A 148 30.21 17.33 -5.59
N LEU A 149 31.11 17.92 -4.80
CA LEU A 149 32.53 17.83 -5.00
C LEU A 149 33.27 17.88 -3.65
N ASP A 150 33.84 16.76 -3.22
CA ASP A 150 34.52 16.67 -1.92
C ASP A 150 35.91 17.34 -1.91
N SER A 151 36.57 17.31 -3.04
CA SER A 151 37.82 18.07 -3.30
C SER A 151 37.94 18.40 -4.77
N VAL A 152 38.75 19.39 -5.11
CA VAL A 152 38.94 19.80 -6.50
C VAL A 152 39.52 18.71 -7.41
N ASP A 153 40.15 17.69 -6.83
CA ASP A 153 40.70 16.54 -7.57
C ASP A 153 39.67 15.44 -7.83
N ASN A 154 38.56 15.41 -7.08
CA ASN A 154 37.52 14.38 -7.21
C ASN A 154 36.64 14.61 -8.44
N GLU A 155 35.89 13.57 -8.85
CA GLU A 155 34.88 13.68 -9.92
C GLU A 155 33.72 14.59 -9.43
N LEU A 156 33.23 15.44 -10.31
CA LEU A 156 32.02 16.22 -10.08
C LEU A 156 30.80 15.28 -10.26
N THR A 157 29.85 15.32 -9.35
CA THR A 157 28.61 14.49 -9.40
C THR A 157 27.36 15.31 -9.13
N TYR A 158 26.21 14.81 -9.56
CA TYR A 158 24.90 15.32 -9.16
C TYR A 158 24.40 14.60 -7.90
N LYS A 159 23.84 15.34 -6.98
CA LYS A 159 23.17 14.84 -5.77
C LYS A 159 21.86 15.58 -5.52
N GLY A 160 20.97 14.98 -4.75
CA GLY A 160 19.69 15.54 -4.30
C GLY A 160 18.71 14.42 -3.97
N VAL A 161 17.78 14.66 -3.06
CA VAL A 161 16.82 13.65 -2.62
C VAL A 161 15.91 13.23 -3.77
N VAL A 162 15.17 14.18 -4.36
CA VAL A 162 14.26 13.93 -5.48
C VAL A 162 15.02 13.46 -6.73
N PHE A 163 16.20 14.02 -7.02
CA PHE A 163 17.03 13.56 -8.12
C PHE A 163 17.35 12.06 -8.03
N ASN A 164 17.79 11.60 -6.85
CA ASN A 164 18.11 10.19 -6.61
C ASN A 164 16.87 9.30 -6.61
N GLU A 165 15.77 9.77 -6.03
CA GLU A 165 14.48 9.07 -6.04
C GLU A 165 14.02 8.83 -7.48
N MET A 166 14.01 9.86 -8.30
CA MET A 166 13.55 9.78 -9.67
C MET A 166 14.46 8.91 -10.56
N LYS A 167 15.77 8.89 -10.30
CA LYS A 167 16.65 7.87 -10.93
C LYS A 167 16.20 6.46 -10.62
N GLY A 168 15.75 6.19 -9.38
CA GLY A 168 15.18 4.91 -8.99
C GLY A 168 13.86 4.62 -9.71
N VAL A 169 12.96 5.59 -9.81
CA VAL A 169 11.66 5.46 -10.51
C VAL A 169 11.86 5.18 -12.00
N TYR A 170 12.78 5.87 -12.66
CA TYR A 170 13.08 5.69 -14.10
C TYR A 170 13.86 4.39 -14.39
N SER A 171 14.29 3.65 -13.39
CA SER A 171 14.83 2.29 -13.58
C SER A 171 13.74 1.22 -13.80
N SER A 172 12.46 1.56 -13.52
CA SER A 172 11.31 0.68 -13.75
C SER A 172 10.77 0.86 -15.16
N PRO A 173 10.73 -0.20 -16.01
CA PRO A 173 10.15 -0.12 -17.34
C PRO A 173 8.68 0.30 -17.35
N ASP A 174 7.88 -0.17 -16.37
CA ASP A 174 6.46 0.19 -16.28
C ASP A 174 6.30 1.69 -16.02
N SER A 175 7.13 2.28 -15.14
CA SER A 175 7.10 3.71 -14.86
C SER A 175 7.50 4.54 -16.09
N VAL A 176 8.46 4.06 -16.88
CA VAL A 176 8.84 4.70 -18.15
C VAL A 176 7.70 4.62 -19.16
N LEU A 177 7.04 3.45 -19.27
CA LEU A 177 5.91 3.24 -20.18
C LEU A 177 4.76 4.22 -19.87
N GLU A 178 4.39 4.36 -18.60
CA GLU A 178 3.33 5.26 -18.18
C GLU A 178 3.64 6.72 -18.52
N ARG A 179 4.87 7.18 -18.28
CA ARG A 179 5.31 8.54 -18.63
C ARG A 179 5.30 8.80 -20.12
N GLU A 180 5.88 7.90 -20.91
CA GLU A 180 5.89 8.03 -22.37
C GLU A 180 4.46 7.96 -22.94
N LEU A 181 3.57 7.20 -22.31
CA LEU A 181 2.15 7.18 -22.66
C LEU A 181 1.53 8.56 -22.45
N MET A 182 1.71 9.17 -21.27
CA MET A 182 1.19 10.50 -20.94
C MET A 182 1.78 11.58 -21.87
N HIS A 183 3.09 11.57 -22.12
CA HIS A 183 3.75 12.47 -23.07
C HIS A 183 3.14 12.34 -24.49
N SER A 184 2.86 11.12 -24.90
CA SER A 184 2.28 10.87 -26.21
C SER A 184 0.85 11.37 -26.38
N LEU A 185 0.02 11.24 -25.32
CA LEU A 185 -1.38 11.62 -25.33
C LEU A 185 -1.62 13.12 -25.11
N PHE A 186 -0.75 13.76 -24.31
CA PHE A 186 -0.96 15.14 -23.83
C PHE A 186 0.23 16.08 -24.12
N PRO A 187 0.80 16.10 -25.33
CA PRO A 187 2.06 16.82 -25.61
C PRO A 187 2.03 18.32 -25.38
N ASN A 188 0.87 18.95 -25.23
CA ASN A 188 0.72 20.41 -25.12
C ASN A 188 0.08 20.87 -23.80
N THR A 189 0.02 20.01 -22.79
CA THR A 189 -0.57 20.29 -21.49
C THR A 189 0.38 19.90 -20.36
N THR A 190 0.00 20.19 -19.10
CA THR A 190 0.76 19.76 -17.92
C THR A 190 0.94 18.24 -17.82
N TYR A 191 0.07 17.45 -18.45
CA TYR A 191 0.19 15.98 -18.49
C TYR A 191 1.25 15.48 -19.48
N GLY A 192 1.73 16.34 -20.38
CA GLY A 192 2.82 16.07 -21.30
C GLY A 192 4.22 16.30 -20.71
N VAL A 193 4.32 16.64 -19.43
CA VAL A 193 5.56 16.79 -18.69
C VAL A 193 5.53 15.91 -17.44
N ASP A 194 6.72 15.60 -16.88
CA ASP A 194 6.81 14.80 -15.65
C ASP A 194 6.80 15.70 -14.42
N SER A 195 5.69 15.75 -13.69
CA SER A 195 5.56 16.52 -12.45
C SER A 195 6.50 16.03 -11.35
N GLY A 196 6.82 14.73 -11.33
CA GLY A 196 7.80 14.13 -10.43
C GLY A 196 9.25 14.50 -10.76
N GLY A 197 9.50 14.81 -12.02
CA GLY A 197 10.80 15.17 -12.56
C GLY A 197 11.49 14.05 -13.33
N ASN A 198 11.96 14.38 -14.52
CA ASN A 198 12.82 13.49 -15.30
C ASN A 198 14.29 13.74 -14.88
N PRO A 199 15.05 12.71 -14.48
CA PRO A 199 16.46 12.87 -14.10
C PRO A 199 17.32 13.64 -15.11
N ASP A 200 17.00 13.53 -16.40
CA ASP A 200 17.68 14.25 -17.48
C ASP A 200 17.33 15.75 -17.50
N ASN A 201 16.28 16.20 -16.80
CA ASN A 201 15.81 17.58 -16.78
C ASN A 201 15.82 18.23 -15.38
N ILE A 202 15.86 17.44 -14.31
CA ILE A 202 15.85 17.97 -12.93
C ILE A 202 16.98 18.98 -12.73
N THR A 203 18.14 18.75 -13.36
CA THR A 203 19.32 19.62 -13.27
C THR A 203 19.18 20.96 -14.00
N ASP A 204 18.10 21.17 -14.76
CA ASP A 204 17.75 22.46 -15.39
C ASP A 204 16.95 23.38 -14.43
N LEU A 205 16.55 22.89 -13.26
CA LEU A 205 15.83 23.69 -12.27
C LEU A 205 16.78 24.68 -11.57
N THR A 206 16.48 25.94 -11.65
CA THR A 206 17.19 26.98 -10.89
C THR A 206 16.34 27.40 -9.68
N TYR A 207 17.00 27.98 -8.67
CA TYR A 207 16.30 28.51 -7.48
C TYR A 207 15.27 29.58 -7.82
N GLU A 208 15.55 30.44 -8.84
CA GLU A 208 14.60 31.45 -9.30
C GLU A 208 13.33 30.84 -9.88
N LYS A 209 13.44 29.78 -10.70
CA LYS A 209 12.28 29.04 -11.22
C LYS A 209 11.50 28.37 -10.08
N PHE A 210 12.22 27.74 -9.16
CA PHE A 210 11.66 27.10 -7.97
C PHE A 210 10.88 28.10 -7.11
N LYS A 211 11.50 29.24 -6.77
CA LYS A 211 10.84 30.29 -6.00
C LYS A 211 9.63 30.87 -6.71
N LYS A 212 9.74 31.10 -8.03
CA LYS A 212 8.61 31.60 -8.84
C LYS A 212 7.44 30.61 -8.82
N PHE A 213 7.72 29.30 -8.84
CA PHE A 213 6.67 28.28 -8.75
C PHE A 213 5.92 28.38 -7.42
N TYR A 214 6.64 28.52 -6.30
CA TYR A 214 6.03 28.78 -5.00
C TYR A 214 5.17 30.05 -5.01
N ASP A 215 5.71 31.17 -5.44
CA ASP A 215 5.03 32.48 -5.44
C ASP A 215 3.73 32.46 -6.29
N VAL A 216 3.64 31.62 -7.34
CA VAL A 216 2.46 31.50 -8.20
C VAL A 216 1.43 30.53 -7.62
N TYR A 217 1.86 29.35 -7.16
CA TYR A 217 0.91 28.25 -6.88
C TYR A 217 0.51 28.14 -5.43
N TYR A 218 1.36 28.53 -4.45
CA TYR A 218 1.12 28.35 -3.02
C TYR A 218 0.47 29.56 -2.37
N HIS A 219 -0.69 29.92 -2.89
CA HIS A 219 -1.49 31.03 -2.37
C HIS A 219 -2.89 30.54 -1.99
N PRO A 220 -3.52 31.08 -0.90
CA PRO A 220 -4.87 30.65 -0.48
C PRO A 220 -5.92 30.70 -1.60
N SER A 221 -5.85 31.68 -2.54
CA SER A 221 -6.79 31.75 -3.67
C SER A 221 -6.72 30.55 -4.61
N ASN A 222 -5.61 29.79 -4.60
CA ASN A 222 -5.40 28.55 -5.36
C ASN A 222 -5.59 27.29 -4.50
N SER A 223 -5.92 27.44 -3.22
CA SER A 223 -6.03 26.32 -2.29
C SER A 223 -7.40 25.66 -2.27
N TYR A 224 -7.39 24.36 -1.92
CA TYR A 224 -8.54 23.49 -1.69
C TYR A 224 -8.36 22.85 -0.32
N ILE A 225 -9.10 23.35 0.68
CA ILE A 225 -9.02 22.89 2.07
C ILE A 225 -10.14 21.90 2.32
N PHE A 226 -9.82 20.79 2.92
CA PHE A 226 -10.78 19.74 3.26
C PHE A 226 -10.65 19.34 4.72
N LEU A 227 -11.80 19.22 5.38
CA LEU A 227 -11.94 18.73 6.75
C LEU A 227 -12.97 17.59 6.77
N TYR A 228 -12.70 16.55 7.52
CA TYR A 228 -13.59 15.38 7.64
C TYR A 228 -13.61 14.84 9.05
N GLY A 229 -14.78 14.37 9.48
CA GLY A 229 -14.98 13.67 10.75
C GLY A 229 -15.62 14.54 11.82
N THR A 230 -15.77 13.97 13.02
CA THR A 230 -16.39 14.66 14.16
C THR A 230 -15.41 15.67 14.78
N MET A 231 -15.74 16.96 14.70
CA MET A 231 -14.92 18.04 15.29
C MET A 231 -15.76 19.27 15.61
N ASP A 232 -15.23 20.17 16.44
CA ASP A 232 -15.75 21.54 16.55
C ASP A 232 -15.29 22.36 15.35
N ILE A 233 -16.13 22.40 14.32
CA ILE A 233 -15.78 23.07 13.06
C ILE A 233 -15.59 24.59 13.24
N GLU A 234 -16.34 25.25 14.13
CA GLU A 234 -16.21 26.71 14.32
C GLU A 234 -14.86 27.06 14.95
N GLU A 235 -14.35 26.20 15.82
CA GLU A 235 -12.98 26.34 16.36
C GLU A 235 -11.92 26.20 15.26
N GLN A 236 -12.05 25.19 14.40
CA GLN A 236 -11.11 24.99 13.30
C GLN A 236 -11.15 26.15 12.28
N LEU A 237 -12.35 26.61 11.89
CA LEU A 237 -12.48 27.74 10.98
C LEU A 237 -11.86 29.03 11.57
N ARG A 238 -12.07 29.28 12.86
CA ARG A 238 -11.47 30.43 13.57
C ARG A 238 -9.94 30.33 13.55
N PHE A 239 -9.39 29.16 13.87
CA PHE A 239 -7.96 28.93 13.86
C PHE A 239 -7.35 29.17 12.47
N ILE A 240 -7.92 28.53 11.43
CA ILE A 240 -7.44 28.68 10.04
C ILE A 240 -7.51 30.15 9.59
N ASN A 241 -8.59 30.86 9.95
CA ASN A 241 -8.72 32.28 9.64
C ASN A 241 -7.66 33.14 10.37
N ASP A 242 -7.62 33.02 11.73
CA ASP A 242 -6.88 33.98 12.57
C ASP A 242 -5.37 33.82 12.41
N GLU A 243 -4.88 32.58 12.30
CA GLU A 243 -3.47 32.26 12.20
C GLU A 243 -2.92 32.34 10.77
N TYR A 244 -3.77 32.16 9.75
CA TYR A 244 -3.32 32.02 8.38
C TYR A 244 -4.08 32.89 7.38
N LEU A 245 -5.34 32.61 7.06
CA LEU A 245 -6.01 33.14 5.89
C LEU A 245 -6.32 34.64 5.98
N SER A 246 -6.52 35.17 7.19
CA SER A 246 -6.72 36.62 7.37
C SER A 246 -5.53 37.48 6.97
N HIS A 247 -4.36 36.92 6.81
CA HIS A 247 -3.14 37.61 6.40
C HIS A 247 -3.00 37.76 4.87
N PHE A 248 -3.86 37.11 4.10
CA PHE A 248 -3.82 37.13 2.64
C PHE A 248 -5.05 37.83 2.05
N ASP A 249 -4.84 38.60 1.01
CA ASP A 249 -5.93 39.13 0.17
C ASP A 249 -6.11 38.21 -1.05
N ALA A 250 -7.36 38.14 -1.57
CA ALA A 250 -7.62 37.35 -2.76
C ALA A 250 -6.88 37.93 -3.99
N ILE A 251 -6.27 37.05 -4.76
CA ILE A 251 -5.59 37.40 -6.02
C ILE A 251 -6.14 36.56 -7.17
N GLU A 252 -6.07 37.11 -8.38
CA GLU A 252 -6.36 36.33 -9.59
C GLU A 252 -5.13 35.46 -9.92
N ILE A 253 -5.37 34.15 -10.05
CA ILE A 253 -4.34 33.18 -10.38
C ILE A 253 -4.85 32.34 -11.54
N ASP A 254 -4.08 32.33 -12.64
CA ASP A 254 -4.34 31.45 -13.78
C ASP A 254 -3.53 30.17 -13.60
N THR A 255 -4.19 29.16 -13.06
CA THR A 255 -3.64 27.80 -12.85
C THR A 255 -4.53 26.74 -13.49
N GLU A 256 -5.41 27.16 -14.42
CA GLU A 256 -6.35 26.24 -15.03
C GLU A 256 -5.61 25.13 -15.81
N VAL A 257 -6.04 23.89 -15.59
CA VAL A 257 -5.54 22.73 -16.34
C VAL A 257 -6.14 22.80 -17.74
N THR A 258 -5.32 22.97 -18.75
CA THR A 258 -5.75 23.04 -20.14
C THR A 258 -6.05 21.67 -20.72
N GLU A 259 -7.01 21.60 -21.65
CA GLU A 259 -7.31 20.36 -22.35
C GLU A 259 -6.44 20.18 -23.59
N GLN A 260 -6.01 18.94 -23.82
CA GLN A 260 -5.36 18.56 -25.05
C GLN A 260 -6.41 18.51 -26.19
N ALA A 261 -6.15 19.23 -27.26
CA ALA A 261 -6.99 19.16 -28.45
C ALA A 261 -6.95 17.74 -29.06
N PRO A 262 -8.10 17.19 -29.51
CA PRO A 262 -8.17 15.86 -30.10
C PRO A 262 -7.23 15.69 -31.29
N PHE A 263 -6.63 14.52 -31.40
CA PHE A 263 -5.78 14.18 -32.53
C PHE A 263 -6.63 13.91 -33.78
N LYS A 264 -6.04 14.19 -34.95
CA LYS A 264 -6.65 13.82 -36.23
C LYS A 264 -6.41 12.35 -36.57
N GLU A 265 -5.29 11.80 -36.12
CA GLU A 265 -4.87 10.42 -36.33
C GLU A 265 -4.16 9.93 -35.07
N GLY A 266 -4.30 8.63 -34.77
CA GLY A 266 -3.62 8.00 -33.66
C GLY A 266 -2.10 8.04 -33.82
N LYS A 267 -1.38 8.08 -32.70
CA LYS A 267 0.07 8.08 -32.67
C LYS A 267 0.63 6.68 -32.41
N VAL A 268 1.82 6.40 -32.97
CA VAL A 268 2.61 5.21 -32.67
C VAL A 268 4.01 5.65 -32.28
N ILE A 269 4.44 5.32 -31.07
CA ILE A 269 5.72 5.74 -30.48
C ILE A 269 6.48 4.53 -30.00
N THR A 270 7.80 4.53 -30.22
CA THR A 270 8.70 3.52 -29.67
C THR A 270 9.79 4.20 -28.88
N TYR A 271 10.12 3.62 -27.73
CA TYR A 271 11.13 4.16 -26.82
C TYR A 271 11.99 3.03 -26.25
N PRO A 272 13.32 3.18 -26.14
CA PRO A 272 14.18 2.18 -25.54
C PRO A 272 14.14 2.24 -24.01
N TYR A 273 14.24 1.09 -23.33
CA TYR A 273 14.53 1.04 -21.92
C TYR A 273 15.72 0.11 -21.64
N SER A 274 16.42 0.35 -20.53
CA SER A 274 17.66 -0.35 -20.24
C SER A 274 17.41 -1.76 -19.70
N VAL A 275 18.17 -2.72 -20.23
CA VAL A 275 18.37 -4.05 -19.64
C VAL A 275 19.86 -4.31 -19.45
N GLY A 276 20.22 -5.27 -18.60
CA GLY A 276 21.61 -5.63 -18.36
C GLY A 276 22.30 -6.10 -19.65
N SER A 277 23.60 -5.88 -19.75
CA SER A 277 24.41 -6.23 -20.93
C SER A 277 24.36 -7.73 -21.28
N ASP A 278 24.14 -8.59 -20.28
CA ASP A 278 24.09 -10.04 -20.43
C ASP A 278 22.63 -10.57 -20.42
N GLU A 279 21.62 -9.70 -20.32
CA GLU A 279 20.23 -10.11 -20.29
C GLU A 279 19.64 -10.30 -21.69
N SER A 280 18.76 -11.30 -21.85
CA SER A 280 18.02 -11.50 -23.11
C SER A 280 17.09 -10.33 -23.39
N THR A 281 16.94 -9.96 -24.64
CA THR A 281 15.96 -8.98 -25.12
C THR A 281 14.64 -9.62 -25.59
N ASP A 282 14.57 -10.94 -25.67
CA ASP A 282 13.40 -11.67 -26.12
C ASP A 282 12.29 -11.67 -25.06
N ASN A 283 11.07 -11.42 -25.48
CA ASN A 283 9.88 -11.37 -24.63
C ASN A 283 9.99 -10.33 -23.49
N ARG A 284 10.62 -9.17 -23.76
CA ARG A 284 10.77 -8.09 -22.80
C ARG A 284 10.21 -6.75 -23.26
N THR A 285 9.58 -6.70 -24.43
CA THR A 285 8.88 -5.50 -24.89
C THR A 285 7.59 -5.30 -24.10
N LEU A 286 7.33 -4.03 -23.75
CA LEU A 286 6.07 -3.58 -23.16
C LEU A 286 5.30 -2.75 -24.19
N HIS A 287 4.00 -2.91 -24.23
CA HIS A 287 3.10 -2.14 -25.08
C HIS A 287 1.98 -1.53 -24.25
N ALA A 288 1.61 -0.28 -24.54
CA ALA A 288 0.39 0.35 -24.04
C ALA A 288 -0.38 0.99 -25.20
N PHE A 289 -1.61 0.57 -25.39
CA PHE A 289 -2.55 1.17 -26.32
C PHE A 289 -3.65 1.89 -25.56
N SER A 290 -3.86 3.16 -25.84
CA SER A 290 -4.72 4.01 -25.02
C SER A 290 -5.53 5.01 -25.82
N TYR A 291 -6.65 5.43 -25.23
CA TYR A 291 -7.54 6.47 -25.72
C TYR A 291 -7.70 7.56 -24.67
N VAL A 292 -7.67 8.83 -25.09
CA VAL A 292 -8.17 9.95 -24.28
C VAL A 292 -9.67 10.02 -24.50
N LEU A 293 -10.43 9.93 -23.43
CA LEU A 293 -11.88 9.92 -23.53
C LEU A 293 -12.42 11.35 -23.70
N PRO A 294 -13.54 11.52 -24.43
CA PRO A 294 -14.24 12.79 -24.44
C PRO A 294 -14.72 13.15 -23.02
N ASP A 295 -15.30 14.34 -22.85
CA ASP A 295 -15.87 14.75 -21.57
C ASP A 295 -16.88 13.70 -21.06
N VAL A 296 -16.54 13.04 -19.96
CA VAL A 296 -17.34 11.96 -19.35
C VAL A 296 -18.09 12.48 -18.14
N THR A 297 -19.35 12.07 -18.02
CA THR A 297 -20.14 12.30 -16.81
C THR A 297 -19.71 11.36 -15.70
N PRO A 298 -20.01 11.64 -14.41
CA PRO A 298 -19.75 10.71 -13.30
C PRO A 298 -20.34 9.31 -13.50
N GLU A 299 -21.55 9.21 -14.09
CA GLU A 299 -22.15 7.92 -14.48
C GLU A 299 -21.31 7.18 -15.53
N GLN A 300 -20.84 7.89 -16.56
CA GLN A 300 -19.99 7.30 -17.60
C GLN A 300 -18.62 6.92 -17.06
N SER A 301 -18.04 7.71 -16.13
CA SER A 301 -16.79 7.35 -15.46
C SER A 301 -16.93 6.01 -14.75
N LEU A 302 -17.97 5.86 -13.93
CA LEU A 302 -18.28 4.60 -13.27
C LEU A 302 -18.55 3.45 -14.26
N ALA A 303 -19.20 3.74 -15.38
CA ALA A 303 -19.43 2.75 -16.43
C ALA A 303 -18.12 2.32 -17.11
N PHE A 304 -17.12 3.20 -17.25
CA PHE A 304 -15.80 2.83 -17.75
C PHE A 304 -15.02 1.98 -16.76
N GLU A 305 -15.15 2.20 -15.43
CA GLU A 305 -14.59 1.29 -14.42
C GLU A 305 -15.18 -0.12 -14.59
N VAL A 306 -16.52 -0.22 -14.71
CA VAL A 306 -17.23 -1.49 -14.95
C VAL A 306 -16.77 -2.16 -16.26
N LEU A 307 -16.68 -1.39 -17.34
CA LEU A 307 -16.24 -1.87 -18.65
C LEU A 307 -14.81 -2.39 -18.61
N THR A 308 -13.91 -1.68 -17.93
CA THR A 308 -12.51 -2.08 -17.78
C THR A 308 -12.40 -3.39 -17.01
N HIS A 309 -13.15 -3.51 -15.92
CA HIS A 309 -13.20 -4.76 -15.15
C HIS A 309 -13.74 -5.91 -16.00
N ALA A 310 -14.82 -5.71 -16.75
CA ALA A 310 -15.43 -6.73 -17.59
C ALA A 310 -14.52 -7.16 -18.75
N LEU A 311 -13.79 -6.24 -19.39
CA LEU A 311 -13.01 -6.52 -20.58
C LEU A 311 -11.57 -6.99 -20.29
N LEU A 312 -10.97 -6.58 -19.16
CA LEU A 312 -9.53 -6.74 -18.90
C LEU A 312 -9.18 -7.36 -17.55
N THR A 313 -10.02 -7.22 -16.51
CA THR A 313 -9.68 -7.67 -15.15
C THR A 313 -10.29 -9.02 -14.82
N SER A 314 -11.54 -9.25 -15.17
CA SER A 314 -12.23 -10.51 -14.88
C SER A 314 -11.49 -11.71 -15.51
N PRO A 315 -11.45 -12.89 -14.86
CA PRO A 315 -10.90 -14.12 -15.46
C PRO A 315 -11.55 -14.50 -16.79
N ALA A 316 -12.81 -14.13 -17.01
CA ALA A 316 -13.55 -14.36 -18.24
C ALA A 316 -13.52 -13.17 -19.22
N ALA A 317 -12.67 -12.18 -19.00
CA ALA A 317 -12.58 -10.95 -19.78
C ALA A 317 -12.26 -11.21 -21.26
N PRO A 318 -13.16 -10.89 -22.19
CA PRO A 318 -13.04 -11.29 -23.59
C PRO A 318 -11.84 -10.68 -24.28
N LEU A 319 -11.51 -9.41 -23.99
CA LEU A 319 -10.37 -8.73 -24.57
C LEU A 319 -9.05 -9.29 -24.06
N LYS A 320 -8.95 -9.52 -22.75
CA LYS A 320 -7.78 -10.19 -22.16
C LYS A 320 -7.56 -11.56 -22.78
N GLN A 321 -8.60 -12.37 -22.87
CA GLN A 321 -8.52 -13.71 -23.48
C GLN A 321 -8.11 -13.67 -24.95
N ALA A 322 -8.63 -12.72 -25.74
CA ALA A 322 -8.27 -12.56 -27.15
C ALA A 322 -6.76 -12.25 -27.32
N LEU A 323 -6.23 -11.35 -26.51
CA LEU A 323 -4.83 -10.94 -26.53
C LEU A 323 -3.89 -12.07 -26.06
N VAL A 324 -4.24 -12.75 -24.96
CA VAL A 324 -3.48 -13.90 -24.43
C VAL A 324 -3.46 -15.05 -25.45
N LYS A 325 -4.60 -15.40 -26.05
CA LYS A 325 -4.71 -16.44 -27.07
C LYS A 325 -3.89 -16.13 -28.32
N ALA A 326 -3.75 -14.86 -28.68
CA ALA A 326 -2.92 -14.42 -29.78
C ALA A 326 -1.42 -14.34 -29.44
N GLY A 327 -1.05 -14.59 -28.19
CA GLY A 327 0.34 -14.54 -27.72
C GLY A 327 0.94 -13.15 -27.82
N ILE A 328 0.15 -12.11 -27.49
CA ILE A 328 0.61 -10.72 -27.56
C ILE A 328 1.64 -10.42 -26.47
N GLY A 329 1.51 -11.01 -25.30
CA GLY A 329 2.44 -10.89 -24.18
C GLY A 329 2.24 -12.02 -23.19
N SER A 330 3.12 -12.12 -22.22
CA SER A 330 3.00 -13.06 -21.10
C SER A 330 1.97 -12.60 -20.07
N ASP A 331 1.77 -11.28 -19.96
CA ASP A 331 0.72 -10.68 -19.16
C ASP A 331 -0.01 -9.59 -19.94
N VAL A 332 -1.33 -9.53 -19.75
CA VAL A 332 -2.23 -8.52 -20.35
C VAL A 332 -3.10 -7.94 -19.27
N SER A 333 -3.10 -6.63 -19.16
CA SER A 333 -3.86 -5.86 -18.20
C SER A 333 -4.45 -4.60 -18.84
N GLY A 334 -5.17 -3.82 -18.07
CA GLY A 334 -5.63 -2.50 -18.47
C GLY A 334 -6.27 -1.77 -17.31
N TYR A 335 -6.40 -0.47 -17.47
CA TYR A 335 -6.96 0.40 -16.45
C TYR A 335 -7.68 1.59 -17.07
N TYR A 336 -8.53 2.19 -16.27
CA TYR A 336 -9.17 3.47 -16.52
C TYR A 336 -8.60 4.49 -15.51
N LEU A 337 -8.12 5.62 -15.98
CA LEU A 337 -7.57 6.71 -15.17
C LEU A 337 -8.45 7.94 -15.34
N ASP A 338 -9.18 8.30 -14.29
CA ASP A 338 -10.10 9.45 -14.25
C ASP A 338 -9.63 10.61 -13.33
N SER A 339 -8.51 10.41 -12.61
CA SER A 339 -7.94 11.42 -11.71
C SER A 339 -7.19 12.56 -12.40
N ILE A 340 -7.44 12.74 -13.69
CA ILE A 340 -6.94 13.80 -14.57
C ILE A 340 -8.09 14.43 -15.35
N ARG A 341 -7.90 15.67 -15.85
CA ARG A 341 -8.98 16.45 -16.51
C ARG A 341 -9.66 15.72 -17.68
N GLN A 342 -8.90 15.03 -18.51
CA GLN A 342 -9.38 14.20 -19.61
C GLN A 342 -9.01 12.75 -19.32
N PRO A 343 -9.97 11.92 -18.89
CA PRO A 343 -9.71 10.52 -18.56
C PRO A 343 -9.10 9.72 -19.70
N ILE A 344 -8.34 8.68 -19.36
CA ILE A 344 -7.78 7.75 -20.34
C ILE A 344 -8.21 6.31 -20.07
N TRP A 345 -8.38 5.55 -21.14
CA TRP A 345 -8.59 4.11 -21.09
C TRP A 345 -7.40 3.40 -21.72
N VAL A 346 -6.79 2.44 -21.01
CA VAL A 346 -5.51 1.85 -21.37
C VAL A 346 -5.58 0.33 -21.42
N VAL A 347 -4.97 -0.28 -22.42
CA VAL A 347 -4.70 -1.72 -22.55
C VAL A 347 -3.19 -1.89 -22.61
N GLN A 348 -2.64 -2.73 -21.72
CA GLN A 348 -1.21 -2.99 -21.63
C GLN A 348 -0.90 -4.47 -21.89
N ALA A 349 0.27 -4.72 -22.47
CA ALA A 349 0.84 -6.06 -22.59
C ALA A 349 2.34 -6.01 -22.24
N SER A 350 2.75 -6.91 -21.37
CA SER A 350 4.15 -7.10 -20.98
C SER A 350 4.66 -8.49 -21.36
N GLY A 351 5.99 -8.67 -21.34
CA GLY A 351 6.58 -9.93 -21.80
C GLY A 351 6.33 -10.20 -23.27
N SER A 352 6.39 -9.18 -24.12
CA SER A 352 6.09 -9.19 -25.56
C SER A 352 7.35 -8.99 -26.40
N ASN A 353 7.16 -8.85 -27.72
CA ASN A 353 8.19 -8.52 -28.69
C ASN A 353 7.70 -7.40 -29.63
N MET A 354 8.61 -6.63 -30.22
CA MET A 354 8.28 -5.47 -31.08
C MET A 354 7.42 -5.81 -32.30
N ASP A 355 7.53 -7.03 -32.84
CA ASP A 355 6.72 -7.51 -33.97
C ASP A 355 5.22 -7.65 -33.62
N LYS A 356 4.87 -7.63 -32.31
CA LYS A 356 3.49 -7.70 -31.80
C LYS A 356 2.79 -6.34 -31.72
N GLN A 357 3.50 -5.23 -31.89
CA GLN A 357 2.97 -3.87 -31.73
C GLN A 357 1.69 -3.63 -32.53
N GLY A 358 1.69 -3.85 -33.84
CA GLY A 358 0.50 -3.66 -34.68
C GLY A 358 -0.63 -4.66 -34.41
N GLN A 359 -0.27 -5.89 -34.00
CA GLN A 359 -1.26 -6.93 -33.65
C GLN A 359 -2.04 -6.56 -32.39
N LEU A 360 -1.41 -5.94 -31.41
CA LEU A 360 -2.11 -5.47 -30.19
C LEU A 360 -3.26 -4.54 -30.55
N GLN A 361 -2.98 -3.48 -31.34
CA GLN A 361 -4.00 -2.52 -31.75
C GLN A 361 -5.12 -3.20 -32.57
N GLU A 362 -4.76 -4.03 -33.55
CA GLU A 362 -5.71 -4.73 -34.40
C GLU A 362 -6.67 -5.63 -33.60
N ILE A 363 -6.13 -6.38 -32.62
CA ILE A 363 -6.94 -7.27 -31.77
C ILE A 363 -7.83 -6.46 -30.84
N VAL A 364 -7.32 -5.38 -30.22
CA VAL A 364 -8.14 -4.51 -29.40
C VAL A 364 -9.32 -3.95 -30.19
N GLU A 365 -9.05 -3.29 -31.32
CA GLU A 365 -10.09 -2.65 -32.13
C GLU A 365 -11.07 -3.69 -32.71
N SER A 366 -10.60 -4.82 -33.23
CA SER A 366 -11.48 -5.86 -33.79
C SER A 366 -12.33 -6.55 -32.70
N THR A 367 -11.78 -6.77 -31.52
CA THR A 367 -12.55 -7.33 -30.39
C THR A 367 -13.64 -6.36 -29.94
N LEU A 368 -13.31 -5.08 -29.80
CA LEU A 368 -14.30 -4.04 -29.47
C LEU A 368 -15.40 -3.93 -30.53
N GLN A 369 -15.05 -3.99 -31.82
CA GLN A 369 -16.01 -4.02 -32.93
C GLN A 369 -16.93 -5.25 -32.86
N GLN A 370 -16.36 -6.43 -32.54
CA GLN A 370 -17.13 -7.67 -32.42
C GLN A 370 -18.10 -7.60 -31.24
N LEU A 371 -17.64 -7.07 -30.08
CA LEU A 371 -18.50 -6.87 -28.90
C LEU A 371 -19.66 -5.89 -29.20
N CYS A 372 -19.41 -4.80 -29.93
CA CYS A 372 -20.46 -3.89 -30.35
C CYS A 372 -21.48 -4.51 -31.30
N LYS A 373 -21.09 -5.54 -32.04
CA LYS A 373 -21.97 -6.24 -33.00
C LYS A 373 -22.75 -7.36 -32.35
N ASP A 374 -22.10 -8.19 -31.51
CA ASP A 374 -22.70 -9.41 -30.94
C ASP A 374 -23.33 -9.15 -29.58
N GLY A 375 -23.02 -8.03 -28.92
CA GLY A 375 -23.34 -7.70 -27.55
C GLY A 375 -22.30 -8.22 -26.57
N ILE A 376 -22.21 -7.56 -25.40
CA ILE A 376 -21.38 -7.99 -24.29
C ILE A 376 -22.20 -8.91 -23.39
N ASP A 377 -21.56 -9.93 -22.81
CA ASP A 377 -22.20 -10.82 -21.84
C ASP A 377 -22.74 -10.00 -20.64
N LYS A 378 -24.06 -9.99 -20.50
CA LYS A 378 -24.73 -9.20 -19.45
C LYS A 378 -24.43 -9.68 -18.05
N GLU A 379 -24.23 -10.99 -17.86
CA GLU A 379 -23.84 -11.55 -16.57
C GLU A 379 -22.43 -11.10 -16.19
N LEU A 380 -21.51 -11.02 -17.15
CA LEU A 380 -20.16 -10.50 -16.94
C LEU A 380 -20.18 -9.01 -16.56
N LEU A 381 -20.99 -8.19 -17.24
CA LEU A 381 -21.15 -6.77 -16.90
C LEU A 381 -21.77 -6.59 -15.51
N GLU A 382 -22.77 -7.37 -15.16
CA GLU A 382 -23.42 -7.32 -13.85
C GLU A 382 -22.46 -7.75 -12.73
N ALA A 383 -21.68 -8.80 -12.95
CA ALA A 383 -20.64 -9.24 -12.02
C ALA A 383 -19.57 -8.15 -11.82
N SER A 384 -19.17 -7.48 -12.90
CA SER A 384 -18.23 -6.37 -12.85
C SER A 384 -18.79 -5.16 -12.10
N LEU A 385 -20.05 -4.81 -12.36
CA LEU A 385 -20.75 -3.74 -11.64
C LEU A 385 -20.83 -4.05 -10.13
N ASN A 386 -21.14 -5.29 -9.76
CA ASN A 386 -21.17 -5.68 -8.36
C ASN A 386 -19.77 -5.56 -7.69
N SER A 387 -18.71 -5.94 -8.37
CA SER A 387 -17.33 -5.78 -7.86
C SER A 387 -16.98 -4.31 -7.61
N ILE A 388 -17.33 -3.42 -8.52
CA ILE A 388 -17.14 -1.97 -8.37
C ILE A 388 -18.01 -1.42 -7.22
N GLU A 389 -19.28 -1.85 -7.13
CA GLU A 389 -20.16 -1.46 -6.01
C GLU A 389 -19.59 -1.84 -4.65
N PHE A 390 -19.01 -3.04 -4.50
CA PHE A 390 -18.31 -3.42 -3.27
C PHE A 390 -17.17 -2.47 -2.93
N THR A 391 -16.34 -2.11 -3.91
CA THR A 391 -15.23 -1.17 -3.71
C THR A 391 -15.72 0.20 -3.25
N LEU A 392 -16.79 0.70 -3.85
CA LEU A 392 -17.40 1.99 -3.49
C LEU A 392 -17.98 1.98 -2.07
N ARG A 393 -18.72 0.92 -1.71
CA ARG A 393 -19.35 0.80 -0.38
C ARG A 393 -18.32 0.57 0.73
N GLU A 394 -17.37 -0.31 0.52
CA GLU A 394 -16.32 -0.59 1.50
C GLU A 394 -15.46 0.64 1.75
N SER A 395 -15.04 1.30 0.68
CA SER A 395 -14.09 2.42 0.75
C SER A 395 -12.87 2.06 1.61
N ASP A 396 -12.44 0.78 1.54
CA ASP A 396 -11.28 0.29 2.28
C ASP A 396 -10.04 0.41 1.39
N PHE A 397 -9.16 1.32 1.78
CA PHE A 397 -7.92 1.60 1.07
C PHE A 397 -6.70 1.06 1.85
N GLY A 398 -6.83 -0.14 2.43
CA GLY A 398 -5.72 -0.80 3.14
C GLY A 398 -5.35 -0.15 4.47
N GLY A 399 -6.34 0.27 5.26
CA GLY A 399 -6.14 0.89 6.58
C GLY A 399 -5.85 2.39 6.53
N ARG A 400 -5.94 3.04 5.36
CA ARG A 400 -5.88 4.50 5.25
C ARG A 400 -7.16 5.14 5.79
N PRO A 401 -7.09 6.39 6.31
CA PRO A 401 -8.30 7.12 6.73
C PRO A 401 -9.30 7.27 5.60
N ILE A 402 -10.56 6.95 5.85
CA ILE A 402 -11.61 7.00 4.82
C ILE A 402 -11.82 8.42 4.27
N GLY A 403 -11.68 9.45 5.12
CA GLY A 403 -11.78 10.84 4.68
C GLY A 403 -10.70 11.23 3.65
N LEU A 404 -9.52 10.59 3.67
CA LEU A 404 -8.49 10.77 2.65
C LEU A 404 -8.96 10.23 1.29
N ALA A 405 -9.61 9.08 1.27
CA ALA A 405 -10.17 8.53 0.05
C ALA A 405 -11.24 9.44 -0.56
N TYR A 406 -12.09 10.01 0.30
CA TYR A 406 -13.12 10.95 -0.16
C TYR A 406 -12.51 12.21 -0.76
N VAL A 407 -11.53 12.84 -0.12
CA VAL A 407 -10.92 14.06 -0.69
C VAL A 407 -10.17 13.78 -1.98
N ILE A 408 -9.46 12.65 -2.11
CA ILE A 408 -8.81 12.29 -3.37
C ILE A 408 -9.86 12.19 -4.49
N ARG A 409 -10.96 11.47 -4.26
CA ARG A 409 -12.05 11.33 -5.24
C ARG A 409 -12.75 12.67 -5.54
N MET A 410 -12.97 13.50 -4.53
CA MET A 410 -13.57 14.83 -4.72
C MET A 410 -12.68 15.76 -5.56
N MET A 411 -11.37 15.65 -5.43
CA MET A 411 -10.42 16.47 -6.22
C MET A 411 -10.55 16.24 -7.72
N ASP A 412 -11.01 15.07 -8.17
CA ASP A 412 -11.19 14.74 -9.59
C ASP A 412 -12.31 15.55 -10.27
N ASN A 413 -13.18 16.18 -9.49
CA ASN A 413 -14.15 17.17 -9.94
C ASN A 413 -13.77 18.60 -9.48
N TRP A 414 -13.43 18.74 -8.20
CA TRP A 414 -13.20 20.04 -7.57
C TRP A 414 -12.09 20.84 -8.22
N LEU A 415 -11.01 20.17 -8.61
CA LEU A 415 -9.87 20.80 -9.26
C LEU A 415 -10.23 21.46 -10.59
N TYR A 416 -11.21 20.93 -11.31
CA TYR A 416 -11.63 21.40 -12.65
C TYR A 416 -12.89 22.26 -12.63
N GLY A 417 -13.34 22.69 -11.44
CA GLY A 417 -14.52 23.56 -11.29
C GLY A 417 -15.85 22.85 -11.47
N LYS A 418 -15.85 21.50 -11.48
CA LYS A 418 -17.06 20.67 -11.45
C LYS A 418 -17.53 20.51 -10.00
N ASP A 419 -18.71 19.93 -9.78
CA ASP A 419 -19.25 19.69 -8.45
C ASP A 419 -18.40 18.67 -7.66
N PRO A 420 -17.73 19.08 -6.56
CA PRO A 420 -16.85 18.20 -5.81
C PRO A 420 -17.58 17.07 -5.08
N ILE A 421 -18.86 17.21 -4.78
CA ILE A 421 -19.64 16.27 -3.98
C ILE A 421 -20.28 15.19 -4.88
N GLU A 422 -20.50 15.47 -6.14
CA GLU A 422 -21.19 14.62 -7.11
C GLU A 422 -20.59 13.20 -7.18
N LEU A 423 -19.27 13.06 -7.12
CA LEU A 423 -18.59 11.77 -7.18
C LEU A 423 -18.79 10.90 -5.90
N LEU A 424 -19.30 11.48 -4.82
CA LEU A 424 -19.66 10.74 -3.62
C LEU A 424 -21.09 10.19 -3.67
N HIS A 425 -21.95 10.69 -4.58
CA HIS A 425 -23.30 10.21 -4.86
C HIS A 425 -23.26 9.14 -5.97
N TYR A 426 -23.00 7.90 -5.61
CA TYR A 426 -22.87 6.81 -6.59
C TYR A 426 -24.13 5.95 -6.75
N GLU A 427 -25.11 6.03 -5.84
CA GLU A 427 -26.28 5.14 -5.88
C GLU A 427 -27.12 5.35 -7.13
N GLU A 428 -27.39 6.59 -7.55
CA GLU A 428 -28.17 6.88 -8.74
C GLU A 428 -27.46 6.39 -10.02
N ALA A 429 -26.12 6.61 -10.10
CA ALA A 429 -25.30 6.12 -11.20
C ALA A 429 -25.34 4.59 -11.29
N LEU A 430 -25.23 3.85 -10.16
CA LEU A 430 -25.35 2.40 -10.13
C LEU A 430 -26.72 1.93 -10.65
N VAL A 431 -27.80 2.57 -10.22
CA VAL A 431 -29.17 2.24 -10.68
C VAL A 431 -29.30 2.46 -12.18
N ASN A 432 -28.79 3.56 -12.72
CA ASN A 432 -28.88 3.90 -14.15
C ASN A 432 -28.02 2.94 -14.98
N ILE A 433 -26.81 2.59 -14.54
CA ILE A 433 -25.94 1.61 -15.21
C ILE A 433 -26.64 0.23 -15.23
N ARG A 434 -27.28 -0.20 -14.12
CA ARG A 434 -28.06 -1.46 -14.09
C ARG A 434 -29.21 -1.46 -15.08
N LYS A 435 -29.91 -0.33 -15.26
CA LYS A 435 -30.95 -0.20 -16.33
C LYS A 435 -30.28 -0.29 -17.70
N GLY A 436 -29.13 0.33 -17.88
CA GLY A 436 -28.35 0.32 -19.14
C GLY A 436 -27.93 -1.09 -19.58
N LEU A 437 -27.71 -2.04 -18.65
CA LEU A 437 -27.43 -3.45 -18.95
C LEU A 437 -28.53 -4.15 -19.77
N GLN A 438 -29.74 -3.64 -19.74
CA GLN A 438 -30.85 -4.23 -20.51
C GLN A 438 -30.86 -3.76 -21.98
N GLY A 439 -30.12 -2.70 -22.30
CA GLY A 439 -30.01 -2.12 -23.64
C GLY A 439 -28.62 -2.32 -24.27
N SER A 440 -28.21 -1.35 -25.09
CA SER A 440 -26.91 -1.27 -25.77
C SER A 440 -25.99 -0.21 -25.17
N TYR A 441 -26.19 0.14 -23.91
CA TYR A 441 -25.48 1.25 -23.24
C TYR A 441 -23.96 1.10 -23.31
N PHE A 442 -23.43 -0.08 -23.00
CA PHE A 442 -22.00 -0.34 -23.01
C PHE A 442 -21.43 -0.45 -24.43
N GLU A 443 -22.17 -1.05 -25.34
CA GLU A 443 -21.81 -1.10 -26.77
C GLU A 443 -21.76 0.30 -27.38
N ASP A 444 -22.70 1.16 -27.04
CA ASP A 444 -22.72 2.56 -27.48
C ASP A 444 -21.57 3.36 -26.87
N LEU A 445 -21.24 3.12 -25.59
CA LEU A 445 -20.08 3.70 -24.91
C LEU A 445 -18.77 3.32 -25.62
N ILE A 446 -18.56 2.04 -25.93
CA ILE A 446 -17.41 1.57 -26.70
C ILE A 446 -17.35 2.23 -28.08
N ARG A 447 -18.46 2.28 -28.79
CA ARG A 447 -18.50 2.85 -30.15
C ARG A 447 -18.10 4.32 -30.18
N HIS A 448 -18.75 5.13 -29.33
CA HIS A 448 -18.55 6.58 -29.37
C HIS A 448 -17.25 7.03 -28.73
N SER A 449 -16.83 6.36 -27.64
CA SER A 449 -15.68 6.82 -26.86
C SER A 449 -14.36 6.16 -27.26
N LEU A 450 -14.39 4.96 -27.84
CA LEU A 450 -13.19 4.21 -28.23
C LEU A 450 -13.09 4.06 -29.76
N LEU A 451 -14.05 3.40 -30.43
CA LEU A 451 -13.93 3.07 -31.85
C LEU A 451 -13.96 4.29 -32.79
N ASP A 452 -14.84 5.26 -32.49
CA ASP A 452 -14.97 6.52 -33.28
C ASP A 452 -13.93 7.56 -32.83
N ASN A 453 -13.06 7.23 -31.84
CA ASN A 453 -12.12 8.16 -31.24
C ASN A 453 -10.73 8.08 -31.92
N HIS A 454 -10.26 9.22 -32.43
CA HIS A 454 -8.93 9.37 -33.02
C HIS A 454 -7.86 9.85 -32.02
N HIS A 455 -8.24 10.30 -30.81
CA HIS A 455 -7.30 10.69 -29.77
C HIS A 455 -6.77 9.45 -29.02
N LYS A 456 -5.86 8.74 -29.68
CA LYS A 456 -5.29 7.48 -29.22
C LYS A 456 -3.80 7.41 -29.48
N SER A 457 -3.11 6.59 -28.71
CA SER A 457 -1.67 6.37 -28.82
C SER A 457 -1.33 4.91 -28.54
N LEU A 458 -0.40 4.36 -29.31
CA LEU A 458 0.26 3.08 -29.08
C LEU A 458 1.72 3.34 -28.76
N VAL A 459 2.11 3.11 -27.51
CA VAL A 459 3.50 3.25 -27.05
C VAL A 459 4.11 1.87 -26.84
N SER A 460 5.31 1.67 -27.32
CA SER A 460 6.06 0.42 -27.15
C SER A 460 7.44 0.71 -26.60
N LEU A 461 7.76 0.11 -25.47
CA LEU A 461 9.11 0.12 -24.92
C LEU A 461 9.84 -1.17 -25.32
N TYR A 462 11.00 -1.02 -25.95
CA TYR A 462 11.84 -2.15 -26.30
C TYR A 462 13.12 -2.18 -25.45
N PRO A 463 13.59 -3.37 -25.06
CA PRO A 463 14.80 -3.51 -24.27
C PRO A 463 16.05 -3.18 -25.10
N GLU A 464 16.94 -2.37 -24.56
CA GLU A 464 18.26 -2.06 -25.15
C GLU A 464 19.35 -2.39 -24.14
N GLN A 465 20.24 -3.32 -24.49
CA GLN A 465 21.36 -3.76 -23.67
C GLN A 465 22.39 -2.63 -23.49
N GLY A 466 22.84 -2.42 -22.25
CA GLY A 466 23.89 -1.43 -21.94
C GLY A 466 23.45 0.04 -22.08
N LEU A 467 22.17 0.33 -22.30
CA LEU A 467 21.67 1.70 -22.41
C LEU A 467 21.97 2.52 -21.15
N GLN A 468 21.81 1.96 -19.96
CA GLN A 468 22.11 2.64 -18.72
C GLN A 468 23.60 2.95 -18.57
N ASP A 469 24.46 2.00 -18.90
CA ASP A 469 25.93 2.22 -18.85
C ASP A 469 26.35 3.33 -19.78
N LYS A 470 25.74 3.41 -20.97
CA LYS A 470 25.95 4.50 -21.91
C LYS A 470 25.49 5.85 -21.36
N LYS A 471 24.28 5.92 -20.84
CA LYS A 471 23.74 7.14 -20.20
C LYS A 471 24.63 7.62 -19.03
N ASP A 472 25.07 6.69 -18.18
CA ASP A 472 25.94 7.01 -17.05
C ASP A 472 27.32 7.51 -17.55
N ALA A 473 27.86 6.93 -18.60
CA ALA A 473 29.12 7.41 -19.24
C ALA A 473 28.94 8.79 -19.88
N ASP A 474 27.83 9.04 -20.58
CA ASP A 474 27.51 10.33 -21.18
C ASP A 474 27.38 11.43 -20.10
N VAL A 475 26.70 11.15 -18.99
CA VAL A 475 26.58 12.07 -17.83
C VAL A 475 27.96 12.33 -17.21
N LYS A 476 28.79 11.30 -17.06
CA LYS A 476 30.14 11.45 -16.51
C LYS A 476 31.02 12.30 -17.42
N GLU A 477 30.94 12.12 -18.73
CA GLU A 477 31.69 12.94 -19.74
C GLU A 477 31.20 14.40 -19.69
N GLN A 478 29.90 14.65 -19.65
CA GLN A 478 29.32 15.98 -19.50
C GLN A 478 29.80 16.68 -18.23
N LEU A 479 29.75 15.99 -17.08
CA LEU A 479 30.24 16.56 -15.81
C LEU A 479 31.72 16.82 -15.82
N ALA A 480 32.53 15.99 -16.46
CA ALA A 480 33.95 16.22 -16.64
C ALA A 480 34.21 17.46 -17.51
N ALA A 481 33.45 17.66 -18.59
CA ALA A 481 33.51 18.84 -19.43
C ALA A 481 33.09 20.12 -18.70
N ILE A 482 32.00 20.06 -17.93
CA ILE A 482 31.51 21.13 -17.07
C ILE A 482 32.63 21.54 -16.08
N LYS A 483 33.15 20.55 -15.34
CA LYS A 483 34.24 20.76 -14.38
C LYS A 483 35.47 21.39 -15.03
N ALA A 484 35.85 20.92 -16.21
CA ALA A 484 37.02 21.48 -16.96
C ALA A 484 36.81 22.91 -17.45
N SER A 485 35.55 23.37 -17.59
CA SER A 485 35.21 24.75 -17.98
C SER A 485 35.17 25.72 -16.79
N MET A 486 35.13 25.19 -15.56
CA MET A 486 35.09 26.00 -14.34
C MET A 486 36.46 26.54 -13.94
N SER A 487 36.45 27.71 -13.38
CA SER A 487 37.66 28.31 -12.75
C SER A 487 37.97 27.59 -11.41
N GLN A 488 39.21 27.76 -10.93
CA GLN A 488 39.61 27.21 -9.64
C GLN A 488 38.73 27.76 -8.50
N ASP A 489 38.36 29.03 -8.53
CA ASP A 489 37.53 29.68 -7.52
C ASP A 489 36.10 29.08 -7.52
N GLU A 490 35.53 28.76 -8.69
CA GLU A 490 34.23 28.12 -8.81
C GLU A 490 34.26 26.68 -8.25
N LEU A 491 35.29 25.89 -8.54
CA LEU A 491 35.47 24.55 -7.99
C LEU A 491 35.65 24.58 -6.47
N GLU A 492 36.46 25.50 -5.93
CA GLU A 492 36.60 25.68 -4.48
C GLU A 492 35.29 26.12 -3.84
N GLY A 493 34.49 26.94 -4.55
CA GLY A 493 33.12 27.29 -4.14
C GLY A 493 32.21 26.11 -4.01
N ILE A 494 32.22 25.17 -4.98
CA ILE A 494 31.40 23.93 -4.91
C ILE A 494 31.89 23.03 -3.77
N VAL A 495 33.21 22.90 -3.55
CA VAL A 495 33.75 22.11 -2.42
C VAL A 495 33.27 22.68 -1.08
N GLU A 496 33.32 23.99 -0.90
CA GLU A 496 32.86 24.64 0.32
C GLU A 496 31.36 24.47 0.49
N GLN A 497 30.56 24.61 -0.58
CA GLN A 497 29.11 24.35 -0.57
C GLN A 497 28.78 22.92 -0.21
N THR A 498 29.49 21.94 -0.77
CA THR A 498 29.37 20.52 -0.43
C THR A 498 29.59 20.27 1.06
N LYS A 499 30.66 20.90 1.63
CA LYS A 499 30.94 20.79 3.07
C LYS A 499 29.85 21.44 3.92
N CYS A 500 29.37 22.62 3.52
CA CYS A 500 28.30 23.31 4.23
C CYS A 500 27.00 22.47 4.25
N LEU A 501 26.61 21.89 3.11
CA LEU A 501 25.43 21.02 3.02
C LEU A 501 25.57 19.75 3.89
N LYS A 502 26.73 19.09 3.85
CA LYS A 502 27.01 17.91 4.70
C LYS A 502 26.98 18.28 6.19
N LEU A 503 27.65 19.39 6.56
CA LEU A 503 27.61 19.88 7.93
C LEU A 503 26.21 20.23 8.40
N ARG A 504 25.40 20.87 7.53
CA ARG A 504 24.00 21.16 7.81
C ARG A 504 23.20 19.87 8.06
N GLN A 505 23.37 18.83 7.25
CA GLN A 505 22.69 17.56 7.41
C GLN A 505 23.09 16.84 8.71
N GLU A 506 24.37 16.86 9.05
CA GLU A 506 24.92 16.16 10.23
C GLU A 506 24.67 16.92 11.55
N THR A 507 24.56 18.25 11.51
CA THR A 507 24.36 19.06 12.73
C THR A 507 22.95 18.90 13.26
N PRO A 508 22.70 18.43 14.50
CA PRO A 508 21.36 18.36 15.07
C PRO A 508 20.67 19.72 15.11
N ASP A 509 19.33 19.73 15.07
CA ASP A 509 18.57 20.96 15.33
C ASP A 509 18.79 21.43 16.78
N SER A 510 18.72 22.75 17.00
CA SER A 510 18.89 23.31 18.34
C SER A 510 17.72 22.94 19.27
N GLU A 511 17.97 22.89 20.57
CA GLU A 511 16.91 22.62 21.56
C GLU A 511 15.75 23.63 21.46
N GLU A 512 16.06 24.90 21.15
CA GLU A 512 15.05 25.94 20.95
C GLU A 512 14.19 25.65 19.72
N ALA A 513 14.79 25.21 18.61
CA ALA A 513 14.04 24.82 17.41
C ALA A 513 13.18 23.59 17.67
N LEU A 514 13.75 22.54 18.26
CA LEU A 514 13.01 21.33 18.63
C LEU A 514 11.84 21.64 19.58
N ALA A 515 11.99 22.63 20.48
CA ALA A 515 10.95 23.03 21.41
C ALA A 515 9.74 23.70 20.72
N THR A 516 9.88 24.20 19.47
CA THR A 516 8.77 24.80 18.72
C THR A 516 7.75 23.77 18.26
N ILE A 517 8.18 22.51 18.00
CA ILE A 517 7.25 21.44 17.59
C ILE A 517 6.27 21.14 18.74
N PRO A 518 4.96 21.27 18.49
CA PRO A 518 3.96 20.97 19.50
C PRO A 518 3.98 19.46 19.79
N LEU A 519 4.14 19.11 21.06
CA LEU A 519 4.16 17.73 21.51
C LEU A 519 2.99 17.51 22.47
N LEU A 520 2.34 16.36 22.36
CA LEU A 520 1.35 15.92 23.32
C LEU A 520 1.98 15.69 24.71
N GLU A 521 1.20 15.84 25.77
CA GLU A 521 1.58 15.39 27.09
C GLU A 521 1.19 13.92 27.30
N LEU A 522 1.87 13.20 28.20
CA LEU A 522 1.49 11.82 28.50
C LEU A 522 0.05 11.71 29.06
N SER A 523 -0.48 12.78 29.65
CA SER A 523 -1.86 12.87 30.09
C SER A 523 -2.87 12.94 28.93
N ASP A 524 -2.44 13.27 27.72
CA ASP A 524 -3.28 13.29 26.52
C ASP A 524 -3.46 11.88 25.93
N LEU A 525 -2.68 10.89 26.43
CA LEU A 525 -2.73 9.49 25.99
C LEU A 525 -3.76 8.71 26.79
N SER A 526 -4.54 7.88 26.09
CA SER A 526 -5.46 6.94 26.73
C SER A 526 -4.86 5.54 26.80
N PRO A 527 -4.83 4.89 27.95
CA PRO A 527 -4.49 3.47 28.07
C PRO A 527 -5.63 2.56 27.60
N GLU A 528 -6.83 3.11 27.43
CA GLU A 528 -8.01 2.33 27.01
C GLU A 528 -7.80 1.78 25.58
N VAL A 529 -8.39 0.61 25.33
CA VAL A 529 -8.37 -0.07 24.05
C VAL A 529 -9.79 -0.14 23.54
N GLU A 530 -10.02 0.13 22.27
CA GLU A 530 -11.33 -0.08 21.66
C GLU A 530 -11.68 -1.59 21.77
N ASP A 531 -12.74 -1.86 22.57
CA ASP A 531 -13.26 -3.21 22.72
C ASP A 531 -14.20 -3.52 21.55
N VAL A 532 -13.84 -4.53 20.77
CA VAL A 532 -14.71 -5.01 19.70
C VAL A 532 -15.73 -5.97 20.33
N GLU A 533 -16.97 -5.52 20.43
CA GLU A 533 -18.05 -6.37 20.92
C GLU A 533 -18.13 -7.67 20.10
N ARG A 534 -18.04 -8.81 20.78
CA ARG A 534 -18.19 -10.15 20.20
C ARG A 534 -19.17 -10.95 21.04
N ARG A 535 -20.26 -11.34 20.43
CA ARG A 535 -21.28 -12.20 21.05
C ARG A 535 -21.12 -13.62 20.56
N GLU A 536 -21.10 -14.57 21.47
CA GLU A 536 -21.01 -15.99 21.17
C GLU A 536 -22.38 -16.65 21.24
N SER A 537 -22.71 -17.42 20.23
CA SER A 537 -23.91 -18.26 20.14
C SER A 537 -23.60 -19.56 19.40
N THR A 538 -24.59 -20.35 19.05
CA THR A 538 -24.41 -21.58 18.28
C THR A 538 -25.45 -21.70 17.17
N ILE A 539 -25.06 -22.32 16.06
CA ILE A 539 -25.92 -22.81 15.01
C ILE A 539 -25.81 -24.35 15.06
N GLY A 540 -26.80 -25.04 15.63
CA GLY A 540 -26.66 -26.47 15.97
C GLY A 540 -25.49 -26.69 16.93
N HIS A 541 -24.47 -27.41 16.51
CA HIS A 541 -23.23 -27.65 17.28
C HIS A 541 -22.08 -26.69 16.94
N THR A 542 -22.23 -25.90 15.90
CA THR A 542 -21.19 -24.96 15.42
C THR A 542 -21.22 -23.65 16.20
N LYS A 543 -20.09 -23.20 16.69
CA LYS A 543 -19.99 -21.88 17.35
C LYS A 543 -20.13 -20.76 16.33
N LEU A 544 -20.93 -19.77 16.69
CA LEU A 544 -21.10 -18.51 15.95
C LEU A 544 -20.60 -17.34 16.80
N HIS A 545 -19.70 -16.56 16.23
CA HIS A 545 -19.18 -15.31 16.79
C HIS A 545 -19.77 -14.15 16.01
N PHE A 546 -20.72 -13.44 16.60
CA PHE A 546 -21.32 -12.25 16.00
C PHE A 546 -20.61 -10.98 16.48
N VAL A 547 -20.22 -10.14 15.52
CA VAL A 547 -19.59 -8.83 15.75
C VAL A 547 -20.50 -7.75 15.18
N PRO A 548 -21.38 -7.13 16.02
CA PRO A 548 -22.32 -6.11 15.57
C PRO A 548 -21.56 -4.89 15.06
N THR A 549 -21.78 -4.53 13.81
CA THR A 549 -21.07 -3.41 13.16
C THR A 549 -21.95 -2.81 12.08
N PHE A 550 -21.98 -1.48 12.01
CA PHE A 550 -22.54 -0.78 10.84
C PHE A 550 -21.61 -0.98 9.64
N THR A 551 -22.10 -1.61 8.59
CA THR A 551 -21.27 -2.10 7.46
C THR A 551 -21.70 -1.54 6.10
N LYS A 552 -22.57 -0.53 6.05
CA LYS A 552 -23.10 0.04 4.80
C LYS A 552 -23.72 -1.00 3.86
N GLY A 553 -24.39 -2.02 4.44
CA GLY A 553 -25.06 -3.08 3.66
C GLY A 553 -24.18 -4.26 3.25
N ILE A 554 -22.97 -4.40 3.79
CA ILE A 554 -22.09 -5.55 3.55
C ILE A 554 -22.07 -6.47 4.78
N ASN A 555 -22.19 -7.77 4.59
CA ASN A 555 -21.92 -8.78 5.60
C ASN A 555 -20.57 -9.43 5.33
N TYR A 556 -19.71 -9.55 6.36
CA TYR A 556 -18.44 -10.28 6.29
C TYR A 556 -18.57 -11.57 7.05
N VAL A 557 -18.24 -12.68 6.41
CA VAL A 557 -18.31 -14.02 6.99
C VAL A 557 -16.97 -14.71 6.88
N ALA A 558 -16.52 -15.33 7.98
CA ALA A 558 -15.33 -16.16 7.95
C ALA A 558 -15.58 -17.47 8.70
N TYR A 559 -15.09 -18.55 8.10
CA TYR A 559 -15.16 -19.91 8.61
C TYR A 559 -13.75 -20.33 9.05
N TYR A 560 -13.56 -20.52 10.35
CA TYR A 560 -12.29 -20.87 10.98
C TYR A 560 -12.26 -22.39 11.22
N PHE A 561 -11.54 -23.11 10.38
CA PHE A 561 -11.34 -24.57 10.51
C PHE A 561 -10.00 -24.84 11.22
N LYS A 562 -10.03 -25.65 12.29
CA LYS A 562 -8.81 -26.06 12.98
C LYS A 562 -8.06 -27.10 12.15
N LEU A 563 -6.73 -26.99 12.11
CA LEU A 563 -5.85 -27.89 11.37
C LEU A 563 -5.13 -28.91 12.27
N ASP A 564 -5.40 -28.90 13.57
CA ASP A 564 -4.85 -29.87 14.54
C ASP A 564 -5.28 -31.33 14.30
N CYS A 565 -6.24 -31.56 13.40
CA CYS A 565 -6.60 -32.90 12.92
C CYS A 565 -5.67 -33.45 11.83
N LEU A 566 -4.74 -32.64 11.30
CA LEU A 566 -3.82 -33.01 10.25
C LEU A 566 -2.46 -33.43 10.78
N THR A 567 -1.72 -34.21 10.01
CA THR A 567 -0.28 -34.45 10.21
C THR A 567 0.54 -33.33 9.53
N GLU A 568 1.83 -33.23 9.84
CA GLU A 568 2.73 -32.23 9.22
C GLU A 568 2.80 -32.36 7.70
N ASP A 569 2.83 -33.60 7.18
CA ASP A 569 2.84 -33.84 5.75
C ASP A 569 1.53 -33.41 5.05
N GLU A 570 0.41 -33.47 5.77
CA GLU A 570 -0.90 -33.08 5.26
C GLU A 570 -1.09 -31.56 5.23
N LEU A 571 -0.34 -30.79 6.04
CA LEU A 571 -0.39 -29.32 6.02
C LEU A 571 -0.03 -28.74 4.65
N PHE A 572 0.93 -29.33 3.94
CA PHE A 572 1.27 -28.91 2.59
C PHE A 572 0.07 -29.03 1.60
N TYR A 573 -0.71 -30.11 1.73
CA TYR A 573 -1.92 -30.26 0.90
C TYR A 573 -3.04 -29.33 1.37
N ALA A 574 -3.07 -28.93 2.64
CA ALA A 574 -3.99 -27.92 3.12
C ALA A 574 -3.64 -26.53 2.55
N ASP A 575 -2.34 -26.20 2.42
CA ASP A 575 -1.91 -24.96 1.73
C ASP A 575 -2.37 -24.96 0.27
N ILE A 576 -2.16 -26.06 -0.48
CA ILE A 576 -2.67 -26.18 -1.86
C ILE A 576 -4.19 -26.05 -1.87
N LEU A 577 -4.89 -26.72 -0.94
CA LEU A 577 -6.35 -26.64 -0.85
C LEU A 577 -6.83 -25.19 -0.64
N SER A 578 -6.12 -24.40 0.18
CA SER A 578 -6.46 -23.00 0.38
C SER A 578 -6.30 -22.16 -0.90
N ASP A 579 -5.28 -22.42 -1.70
CA ASP A 579 -5.03 -21.71 -2.97
C ASP A 579 -6.07 -22.05 -4.07
N ILE A 580 -6.65 -23.27 -4.04
CA ILE A 580 -7.55 -23.74 -5.09
C ILE A 580 -9.03 -23.64 -4.73
N ILE A 581 -9.38 -23.16 -3.54
CA ILE A 581 -10.77 -23.04 -3.09
C ILE A 581 -11.58 -22.14 -4.05
N GLY A 582 -12.74 -22.63 -4.52
CA GLY A 582 -13.57 -21.92 -5.50
C GLY A 582 -12.99 -21.89 -6.93
N ARG A 583 -11.89 -22.62 -7.21
CA ARG A 583 -11.18 -22.62 -8.50
C ARG A 583 -11.16 -23.98 -9.21
N VAL A 584 -11.84 -24.98 -8.65
CA VAL A 584 -12.02 -26.31 -9.23
C VAL A 584 -13.51 -26.55 -9.51
N ASP A 585 -13.82 -27.55 -10.33
CA ASP A 585 -15.22 -27.94 -10.59
C ASP A 585 -15.91 -28.37 -9.31
N THR A 586 -17.23 -28.20 -9.27
CA THR A 586 -18.09 -28.81 -8.26
C THR A 586 -18.92 -29.92 -8.89
N SER A 587 -19.65 -30.70 -8.08
CA SER A 587 -20.61 -31.67 -8.60
C SER A 587 -21.75 -31.02 -9.41
N LYS A 588 -21.94 -29.70 -9.29
CA LYS A 588 -23.04 -28.93 -9.87
C LYS A 588 -22.66 -28.12 -11.09
N ARG A 589 -21.38 -27.68 -11.19
CA ARG A 589 -20.95 -26.75 -12.24
C ARG A 589 -19.46 -26.80 -12.48
N SER A 590 -19.05 -26.30 -13.65
CA SER A 590 -17.64 -26.08 -13.97
C SER A 590 -17.02 -24.97 -13.12
N TYR A 591 -15.69 -24.97 -12.95
CA TYR A 591 -14.97 -23.90 -12.24
C TYR A 591 -15.19 -22.53 -12.90
N GLY A 592 -15.37 -22.46 -14.21
CA GLY A 592 -15.69 -21.23 -14.91
C GLY A 592 -17.07 -20.67 -14.54
N ASP A 593 -18.09 -21.54 -14.47
CA ASP A 593 -19.44 -21.14 -14.03
C ASP A 593 -19.47 -20.81 -12.54
N LEU A 594 -18.68 -21.52 -11.73
CA LEU A 594 -18.53 -21.23 -10.32
C LEU A 594 -17.89 -19.86 -10.09
N ALA A 595 -16.82 -19.53 -10.81
CA ALA A 595 -16.17 -18.21 -10.75
C ALA A 595 -17.15 -17.07 -11.13
N LYS A 596 -17.96 -17.27 -12.19
CA LYS A 596 -19.01 -16.32 -12.56
C LYS A 596 -20.03 -16.14 -11.43
N LEU A 597 -20.47 -17.24 -10.83
CA LEU A 597 -21.44 -17.22 -9.73
C LEU A 597 -20.90 -16.48 -8.49
N ILE A 598 -19.63 -16.73 -8.13
CA ILE A 598 -18.94 -16.04 -7.04
C ILE A 598 -18.88 -14.53 -7.35
N ASN A 599 -18.38 -14.15 -8.52
CA ASN A 599 -18.23 -12.73 -8.89
C ASN A 599 -19.58 -12.00 -9.02
N LEU A 600 -20.65 -12.70 -9.43
CA LEU A 600 -21.99 -12.12 -9.56
C LEU A 600 -22.65 -11.85 -8.19
N ASN A 601 -22.34 -12.64 -7.18
CA ASN A 601 -23.08 -12.59 -5.92
C ASN A 601 -22.25 -12.17 -4.72
N LEU A 602 -20.93 -12.39 -4.74
CA LEU A 602 -20.04 -12.16 -3.61
C LEU A 602 -19.04 -11.04 -3.92
N GLY A 603 -18.56 -10.38 -2.88
CA GLY A 603 -17.41 -9.47 -2.97
C GLY A 603 -16.06 -10.20 -2.93
N GLY A 604 -16.05 -11.49 -3.23
CA GLY A 604 -14.88 -12.36 -3.23
C GLY A 604 -15.04 -13.57 -2.31
N LEU A 605 -14.23 -14.59 -2.57
CA LEU A 605 -14.07 -15.79 -1.74
C LEU A 605 -12.58 -16.12 -1.71
N SER A 606 -12.00 -16.26 -0.52
CA SER A 606 -10.61 -16.61 -0.32
C SER A 606 -10.44 -17.57 0.85
N ALA A 607 -9.34 -18.30 0.85
CA ALA A 607 -8.90 -19.04 2.01
C ALA A 607 -7.42 -18.80 2.27
N ASP A 608 -7.01 -18.84 3.52
CA ASP A 608 -5.62 -18.81 3.94
C ASP A 608 -5.39 -19.61 5.21
N ILE A 609 -4.13 -20.01 5.38
CA ILE A 609 -3.67 -20.74 6.57
C ILE A 609 -2.93 -19.77 7.48
N THR A 610 -3.27 -19.81 8.78
CA THR A 610 -2.64 -18.96 9.78
C THR A 610 -2.44 -19.71 11.11
N GLY A 611 -1.37 -19.36 11.81
CA GLY A 611 -1.13 -19.81 13.19
C GLY A 611 -1.28 -18.64 14.16
N ILE A 612 -2.21 -18.75 15.11
CA ILE A 612 -2.42 -17.73 16.15
C ILE A 612 -1.77 -18.19 17.45
N SER A 613 -0.70 -17.52 17.86
CA SER A 613 0.02 -17.79 19.10
C SER A 613 -0.88 -17.57 20.33
N LYS A 614 -0.76 -18.40 21.36
CA LYS A 614 -1.34 -18.13 22.66
C LYS A 614 -0.52 -17.04 23.37
N ALA A 615 -1.21 -16.03 23.89
CA ALA A 615 -0.56 -14.89 24.55
C ALA A 615 0.41 -15.33 25.66
N GLY A 616 1.64 -14.87 25.59
CA GLY A 616 2.70 -15.21 26.56
C GLY A 616 3.18 -16.65 26.50
N LYS A 617 2.90 -17.39 25.41
CA LYS A 617 3.28 -18.80 25.25
C LYS A 617 4.11 -18.99 23.97
N ARG A 618 5.32 -19.50 24.13
CA ARG A 618 6.28 -19.77 23.04
C ARG A 618 5.77 -20.79 22.01
N ASP A 619 5.28 -21.94 22.49
CA ASP A 619 5.02 -23.12 21.65
C ASP A 619 3.55 -23.52 21.59
N GLU A 620 2.66 -22.72 22.18
CA GLU A 620 1.23 -22.95 22.10
C GLU A 620 0.60 -22.02 21.05
N PHE A 621 -0.04 -22.59 20.05
CA PHE A 621 -0.75 -21.83 19.01
C PHE A 621 -1.94 -22.61 18.46
N VAL A 622 -2.83 -21.95 17.74
CA VAL A 622 -3.97 -22.56 17.05
C VAL A 622 -3.72 -22.48 15.55
N PRO A 623 -3.48 -23.63 14.88
CA PRO A 623 -3.36 -23.67 13.43
C PRO A 623 -4.76 -23.65 12.80
N LEU A 624 -4.99 -22.75 11.85
CA LEU A 624 -6.31 -22.49 11.26
C LEU A 624 -6.22 -22.36 9.75
N MET A 625 -7.19 -22.95 9.03
CA MET A 625 -7.60 -22.51 7.70
C MET A 625 -8.79 -21.58 7.85
N VAL A 626 -8.74 -20.42 7.25
CA VAL A 626 -9.79 -19.41 7.34
C VAL A 626 -10.35 -19.15 5.95
N VAL A 627 -11.58 -19.57 5.71
CA VAL A 627 -12.32 -19.27 4.48
C VAL A 627 -13.13 -18.00 4.71
N ARG A 628 -12.89 -16.96 3.89
CA ARG A 628 -13.52 -15.65 4.01
C ARG A 628 -14.33 -15.29 2.79
N SER A 629 -15.46 -14.67 3.02
CA SER A 629 -16.27 -14.07 1.99
C SER A 629 -17.00 -12.83 2.50
N LYS A 630 -17.44 -11.98 1.60
CA LYS A 630 -18.29 -10.82 1.89
C LYS A 630 -19.43 -10.74 0.88
N VAL A 631 -20.57 -10.22 1.32
CA VAL A 631 -21.79 -10.20 0.52
C VAL A 631 -22.65 -8.97 0.86
N LEU A 632 -23.37 -8.44 -0.12
CA LEU A 632 -24.44 -7.46 0.14
C LEU A 632 -25.59 -8.15 0.88
N HIS A 633 -26.29 -7.42 1.79
CA HIS A 633 -27.39 -7.96 2.59
C HIS A 633 -28.41 -8.73 1.74
N ALA A 634 -28.81 -8.15 0.59
CA ALA A 634 -29.82 -8.76 -0.30
C ALA A 634 -29.38 -10.11 -0.89
N LYS A 635 -28.08 -10.43 -0.89
CA LYS A 635 -27.49 -11.65 -1.46
C LYS A 635 -26.94 -12.62 -0.40
N LEU A 636 -27.32 -12.46 0.85
CA LEU A 636 -26.90 -13.34 1.93
C LEU A 636 -27.23 -14.82 1.69
N PRO A 637 -28.42 -15.19 1.13
CA PRO A 637 -28.71 -16.58 0.78
C PRO A 637 -27.73 -17.19 -0.22
N GLU A 638 -27.31 -16.39 -1.21
CA GLU A 638 -26.35 -16.81 -2.24
C GLU A 638 -24.99 -17.10 -1.62
N LEU A 639 -24.50 -16.26 -0.68
CA LEU A 639 -23.25 -16.53 0.04
C LEU A 639 -23.30 -17.89 0.74
N CYS A 640 -24.35 -18.15 1.53
CA CYS A 640 -24.50 -19.41 2.27
C CYS A 640 -24.47 -20.63 1.33
N ASN A 641 -25.20 -20.55 0.20
CA ASN A 641 -25.25 -21.63 -0.78
C ASN A 641 -23.93 -21.83 -1.52
N ILE A 642 -23.27 -20.74 -1.95
CA ILE A 642 -22.01 -20.82 -2.70
C ILE A 642 -20.90 -21.36 -1.81
N VAL A 643 -20.76 -20.86 -0.58
CA VAL A 643 -19.74 -21.36 0.35
C VAL A 643 -19.99 -22.84 0.67
N ASN A 644 -21.25 -23.25 0.89
CA ASN A 644 -21.57 -24.65 1.09
C ASN A 644 -21.18 -25.52 -0.11
N GLU A 645 -21.46 -25.06 -1.34
CA GLU A 645 -21.09 -25.76 -2.57
C GLU A 645 -19.57 -25.90 -2.71
N VAL A 646 -18.84 -24.80 -2.52
CA VAL A 646 -17.37 -24.78 -2.62
C VAL A 646 -16.71 -25.70 -1.59
N ILE A 647 -17.26 -25.79 -0.38
CA ILE A 647 -16.69 -26.62 0.70
C ILE A 647 -17.01 -28.12 0.49
N HIS A 648 -18.23 -28.45 0.06
CA HIS A 648 -18.69 -29.85 0.08
C HIS A 648 -18.85 -30.50 -1.29
N ASP A 649 -19.09 -29.72 -2.31
CA ASP A 649 -19.34 -30.25 -3.66
C ASP A 649 -18.11 -30.15 -4.58
N ALA A 650 -16.98 -29.59 -4.09
CA ALA A 650 -15.74 -29.47 -4.86
C ALA A 650 -15.21 -30.83 -5.31
N GLN A 651 -14.75 -30.91 -6.56
CA GLN A 651 -14.21 -32.12 -7.18
C GLN A 651 -12.74 -31.92 -7.52
N TYR A 652 -11.89 -32.72 -6.91
CA TYR A 652 -10.43 -32.67 -7.09
C TYR A 652 -9.94 -33.67 -8.14
N THR A 653 -10.79 -34.18 -9.04
CA THR A 653 -10.51 -35.30 -9.94
C THR A 653 -9.84 -34.88 -11.25
N ASP A 654 -9.91 -33.61 -11.65
CA ASP A 654 -9.29 -33.11 -12.88
C ASP A 654 -7.81 -32.81 -12.66
N VAL A 655 -6.94 -33.80 -12.96
CA VAL A 655 -5.48 -33.66 -12.83
C VAL A 655 -4.93 -32.57 -13.72
N THR A 656 -5.53 -32.32 -14.91
CA THR A 656 -5.08 -31.26 -15.81
C THR A 656 -5.27 -29.89 -15.16
N ARG A 657 -6.46 -29.64 -14.62
CA ARG A 657 -6.76 -28.41 -13.91
C ARG A 657 -5.90 -28.21 -12.66
N LEU A 658 -5.70 -29.26 -11.88
CA LEU A 658 -4.82 -29.20 -10.69
C LEU A 658 -3.37 -28.90 -11.07
N THR A 659 -2.91 -29.45 -12.20
CA THR A 659 -1.57 -29.17 -12.71
C THR A 659 -1.40 -27.69 -13.10
N GLU A 660 -2.39 -27.12 -13.79
CA GLU A 660 -2.42 -25.69 -14.12
C GLU A 660 -2.33 -24.82 -12.87
N LEU A 661 -3.13 -25.15 -11.84
CA LEU A 661 -3.16 -24.39 -10.58
C LEU A 661 -1.83 -24.49 -9.80
N VAL A 662 -1.20 -25.67 -9.77
CA VAL A 662 0.13 -25.86 -9.16
C VAL A 662 1.19 -25.06 -9.90
N GLN A 663 1.16 -25.07 -11.24
CA GLN A 663 2.10 -24.27 -12.05
C GLN A 663 1.89 -22.77 -11.87
N GLU A 664 0.65 -22.31 -11.80
CA GLU A 664 0.31 -20.92 -11.49
C GLU A 664 0.81 -20.51 -10.10
N GLY A 665 0.55 -21.35 -9.07
CA GLY A 665 1.05 -21.11 -7.72
C GLY A 665 2.56 -20.98 -7.66
N LYS A 666 3.29 -21.89 -8.34
CA LYS A 666 4.75 -21.78 -8.47
C LYS A 666 5.16 -20.46 -9.14
N ALA A 667 4.53 -20.10 -10.26
CA ALA A 667 4.87 -18.88 -10.99
C ALA A 667 4.63 -17.59 -10.17
N ILE A 668 3.58 -17.56 -9.36
CA ILE A 668 3.32 -16.46 -8.41
C ILE A 668 4.48 -16.36 -7.41
N TRP A 669 4.92 -17.48 -6.84
CA TRP A 669 6.02 -17.50 -5.90
C TRP A 669 7.38 -17.14 -6.53
N ASP A 670 7.66 -17.58 -7.78
CA ASP A 670 8.86 -17.21 -8.52
C ASP A 670 8.99 -15.68 -8.65
N ASN A 671 7.89 -14.98 -8.85
CA ASN A 671 7.85 -13.52 -8.95
C ASN A 671 7.91 -12.80 -7.59
N GLU A 672 7.27 -13.36 -6.57
CA GLU A 672 7.10 -12.70 -5.27
C GLU A 672 8.20 -13.01 -4.26
N ALA A 673 8.87 -14.17 -4.37
CA ALA A 673 9.82 -14.62 -3.35
C ALA A 673 10.94 -13.60 -3.08
N PHE A 674 11.52 -12.98 -4.12
CA PHE A 674 12.54 -11.96 -3.93
C PHE A 674 11.98 -10.67 -3.30
N ARG A 675 10.78 -10.26 -3.68
CA ARG A 675 10.11 -9.07 -3.11
C ARG A 675 9.78 -9.24 -1.63
N ARG A 676 9.50 -10.46 -1.20
CA ARG A 676 9.17 -10.87 0.18
C ARG A 676 10.39 -11.31 0.99
N GLY A 677 11.59 -11.02 0.54
CA GLY A 677 12.84 -11.52 1.13
C GLY A 677 12.96 -11.25 2.63
N ASN A 678 12.57 -10.05 3.11
CA ASN A 678 12.56 -9.73 4.54
C ASN A 678 11.61 -10.64 5.35
N THR A 679 10.45 -10.97 4.81
CA THR A 679 9.49 -11.90 5.44
C THR A 679 10.07 -13.31 5.50
N ILE A 680 10.64 -13.78 4.38
CA ILE A 680 11.25 -15.11 4.28
C ILE A 680 12.37 -15.26 5.32
N VAL A 681 13.37 -14.37 5.35
CA VAL A 681 14.49 -14.49 6.29
C VAL A 681 14.06 -14.34 7.75
N SER A 682 13.08 -13.48 8.04
CA SER A 682 12.54 -13.33 9.40
C SER A 682 11.79 -14.57 9.86
N GLN A 683 10.95 -15.17 9.02
CA GLN A 683 10.24 -16.41 9.36
C GLN A 683 11.21 -17.60 9.51
N ARG A 684 12.25 -17.67 8.66
CA ARG A 684 13.32 -18.68 8.77
C ARG A 684 14.07 -18.60 10.09
N VAL A 685 14.33 -17.38 10.59
CA VAL A 685 14.91 -17.20 11.93
C VAL A 685 13.92 -17.61 13.02
N MET A 686 12.67 -17.19 12.95
CA MET A 686 11.65 -17.55 13.94
C MET A 686 11.32 -19.05 13.95
N ALA A 687 11.44 -19.73 12.80
CA ALA A 687 11.28 -21.18 12.69
C ALA A 687 12.28 -21.98 13.53
N LYS A 688 13.42 -21.41 13.88
CA LYS A 688 14.44 -22.03 14.71
C LYS A 688 14.08 -22.03 16.20
N VAL A 689 13.19 -21.14 16.63
CA VAL A 689 13.00 -20.81 18.05
C VAL A 689 11.55 -20.94 18.53
N SER A 690 10.58 -21.16 17.65
CA SER A 690 9.18 -21.35 18.04
C SER A 690 8.41 -22.24 17.06
N LYS A 691 7.46 -23.03 17.57
CA LYS A 691 6.61 -23.90 16.76
C LYS A 691 5.74 -23.11 15.79
N VAL A 692 5.18 -21.98 16.22
CA VAL A 692 4.39 -21.13 15.34
C VAL A 692 5.26 -20.49 14.24
N GLY A 693 6.50 -20.14 14.55
CA GLY A 693 7.48 -19.68 13.57
C GLY A 693 7.73 -20.73 12.50
N LYS A 694 7.94 -21.98 12.91
CA LYS A 694 8.12 -23.12 11.97
C LYS A 694 6.86 -23.37 11.14
N PHE A 695 5.69 -23.38 11.76
CA PHE A 695 4.40 -23.53 11.06
C PHE A 695 4.21 -22.46 9.96
N ARG A 696 4.53 -21.20 10.27
CA ARG A 696 4.46 -20.10 9.29
C ARG A 696 5.50 -20.21 8.19
N ASP A 697 6.71 -20.66 8.51
CA ASP A 697 7.78 -20.88 7.53
C ASP A 697 7.46 -22.03 6.58
N ASP A 698 6.83 -23.10 7.06
CA ASP A 698 6.37 -24.21 6.23
C ASP A 698 5.30 -23.79 5.22
N GLY A 699 4.42 -22.86 5.56
CA GLY A 699 3.46 -22.23 4.65
C GLY A 699 4.03 -21.08 3.80
N ASN A 700 5.32 -20.79 3.90
CA ASN A 700 6.00 -19.73 3.13
C ASN A 700 7.13 -20.33 2.25
N LEU A 701 8.38 -20.23 2.65
CA LEU A 701 9.49 -20.80 1.88
C LEU A 701 9.40 -22.32 1.78
N GLY A 702 8.97 -22.99 2.86
CA GLY A 702 8.72 -24.43 2.84
C GLY A 702 7.66 -24.83 1.81
N TYR A 703 6.58 -24.08 1.72
CA TYR A 703 5.55 -24.28 0.68
C TYR A 703 6.11 -24.05 -0.72
N TYR A 704 6.84 -22.94 -0.94
CA TYR A 704 7.45 -22.64 -2.24
C TYR A 704 8.38 -23.77 -2.72
N GLN A 705 9.22 -24.29 -1.84
CA GLN A 705 10.11 -25.40 -2.16
C GLN A 705 9.32 -26.66 -2.58
N LYS A 706 8.30 -27.04 -1.80
CA LYS A 706 7.48 -28.23 -2.06
C LYS A 706 6.59 -28.09 -3.31
N ILE A 707 6.00 -26.90 -3.54
CA ILE A 707 5.18 -26.69 -4.76
C ILE A 707 6.05 -26.63 -6.01
N SER A 708 7.29 -26.12 -5.91
CA SER A 708 8.27 -26.13 -7.02
C SER A 708 8.69 -27.56 -7.37
N GLU A 709 8.93 -28.40 -6.37
CA GLU A 709 9.21 -29.82 -6.56
C GLU A 709 8.00 -30.53 -7.21
N LEU A 710 6.79 -30.30 -6.70
CA LEU A 710 5.55 -30.88 -7.25
C LEU A 710 5.32 -30.45 -8.71
N ALA A 711 5.50 -29.18 -9.04
CA ALA A 711 5.32 -28.62 -10.38
C ALA A 711 6.30 -29.22 -11.42
N THR A 712 7.49 -29.63 -10.96
CA THR A 712 8.53 -30.22 -11.80
C THR A 712 8.52 -31.76 -11.83
N ASN A 713 7.68 -32.41 -11.00
CA ASN A 713 7.57 -33.87 -10.90
C ASN A 713 6.21 -34.40 -11.43
N PRO A 714 6.07 -34.67 -12.74
CA PRO A 714 4.82 -35.15 -13.32
C PRO A 714 4.30 -36.46 -12.71
N ALA A 715 5.16 -37.28 -12.09
CA ALA A 715 4.76 -38.54 -11.48
C ALA A 715 4.02 -38.36 -10.14
N ALA A 716 4.16 -37.22 -9.47
CA ALA A 716 3.50 -36.94 -8.21
C ALA A 716 2.09 -36.33 -8.39
N LEU A 717 1.84 -35.65 -9.50
CA LEU A 717 0.56 -34.97 -9.78
C LEU A 717 -0.68 -35.88 -9.78
N PRO A 718 -0.64 -37.12 -10.30
CA PRO A 718 -1.78 -38.04 -10.26
C PRO A 718 -2.21 -38.46 -8.84
N LEU A 719 -1.37 -38.27 -7.81
CA LEU A 719 -1.70 -38.57 -6.43
C LEU A 719 -2.40 -37.39 -5.72
N LEU A 720 -2.32 -36.19 -6.32
CA LEU A 720 -2.85 -34.97 -5.72
C LEU A 720 -4.37 -35.00 -5.49
N PRO A 721 -5.22 -35.53 -6.40
CA PRO A 721 -6.64 -35.68 -6.18
C PRO A 721 -7.02 -36.40 -4.89
N GLU A 722 -6.39 -37.55 -4.63
CA GLU A 722 -6.67 -38.35 -3.43
C GLU A 722 -6.23 -37.61 -2.15
N LYS A 723 -5.07 -36.98 -2.18
CA LYS A 723 -4.53 -36.21 -1.05
C LYS A 723 -5.41 -35.01 -0.70
N LEU A 724 -5.82 -34.24 -1.71
CA LEU A 724 -6.70 -33.08 -1.51
C LEU A 724 -8.08 -33.49 -1.00
N ALA A 725 -8.67 -34.56 -1.53
CA ALA A 725 -9.95 -35.06 -1.08
C ALA A 725 -9.90 -35.55 0.38
N ASP A 726 -8.83 -36.24 0.78
CA ASP A 726 -8.65 -36.69 2.17
C ASP A 726 -8.49 -35.53 3.15
N VAL A 727 -7.64 -34.55 2.80
CA VAL A 727 -7.42 -33.34 3.60
C VAL A 727 -8.69 -32.50 3.70
N ALA A 728 -9.41 -32.28 2.59
CA ALA A 728 -10.69 -31.57 2.60
C ALA A 728 -11.73 -32.25 3.51
N ARG A 729 -11.83 -33.59 3.44
CA ARG A 729 -12.74 -34.38 4.32
C ARG A 729 -12.37 -34.21 5.80
N LYS A 730 -11.09 -34.13 6.14
CA LYS A 730 -10.60 -33.92 7.51
C LYS A 730 -10.86 -32.52 8.03
N ILE A 731 -10.73 -31.51 7.18
CA ILE A 731 -10.88 -30.09 7.57
C ILE A 731 -12.35 -29.70 7.63
N PHE A 732 -13.12 -29.93 6.56
CA PHE A 732 -14.46 -29.40 6.38
C PHE A 732 -15.53 -30.22 7.10
N ARG A 733 -15.66 -30.00 8.40
CA ARG A 733 -16.59 -30.67 9.29
C ARG A 733 -17.33 -29.67 10.18
N SER A 734 -18.61 -29.93 10.49
CA SER A 734 -19.44 -29.02 11.31
C SER A 734 -18.97 -28.91 12.76
N ASN A 735 -18.28 -29.90 13.29
CA ASN A 735 -17.67 -29.88 14.64
C ASN A 735 -16.25 -29.35 14.67
N ASN A 736 -15.66 -29.04 13.50
CA ASN A 736 -14.30 -28.49 13.36
C ASN A 736 -14.27 -27.01 12.94
N VAL A 737 -15.43 -26.37 12.79
CA VAL A 737 -15.53 -24.99 12.33
C VAL A 737 -16.11 -24.08 13.41
N GLU A 738 -15.57 -22.87 13.50
CA GLU A 738 -16.16 -21.74 14.19
C GLU A 738 -16.44 -20.63 13.18
N ILE A 739 -17.65 -20.07 13.18
CA ILE A 739 -18.10 -19.09 12.19
C ILE A 739 -18.04 -17.69 12.80
N MET A 740 -17.46 -16.73 12.09
CA MET A 740 -17.54 -15.32 12.42
C MET A 740 -18.48 -14.62 11.44
N PHE A 741 -19.38 -13.82 11.97
CA PHE A 741 -20.30 -12.97 11.21
C PHE A 741 -20.18 -11.51 11.68
N VAL A 742 -19.77 -10.62 10.79
CA VAL A 742 -19.74 -9.18 11.03
C VAL A 742 -20.83 -8.53 10.18
N GLY A 743 -21.73 -7.83 10.81
CA GLY A 743 -22.86 -7.20 10.13
C GLY A 743 -23.77 -6.46 11.09
N GLU A 744 -24.87 -6.00 10.56
CA GLU A 744 -25.88 -5.28 11.33
C GLU A 744 -26.80 -6.26 12.07
N GLU A 745 -27.36 -5.83 13.21
CA GLU A 745 -28.13 -6.69 14.13
C GLU A 745 -29.28 -7.46 13.44
N GLN A 746 -29.95 -6.82 12.48
CA GLN A 746 -31.08 -7.41 11.77
C GLN A 746 -30.68 -8.57 10.84
N GLU A 747 -29.40 -8.70 10.47
CA GLU A 747 -28.92 -9.72 9.55
C GLU A 747 -28.54 -11.04 10.25
N LEU A 748 -28.39 -11.02 11.58
CA LEU A 748 -27.96 -12.19 12.35
C LEU A 748 -28.97 -13.34 12.28
N VAL A 749 -30.26 -13.06 12.45
CA VAL A 749 -31.31 -14.08 12.42
C VAL A 749 -31.45 -14.69 11.03
N PRO A 750 -31.55 -13.90 9.94
CA PRO A 750 -31.55 -14.46 8.58
C PRO A 750 -30.32 -15.34 8.28
N PHE A 751 -29.12 -14.91 8.69
CA PHE A 751 -27.91 -15.71 8.52
C PHE A 751 -28.01 -17.07 9.25
N THR A 752 -28.44 -17.04 10.49
CA THR A 752 -28.57 -18.25 11.32
C THR A 752 -29.56 -19.24 10.70
N GLU A 753 -30.74 -18.75 10.28
CA GLU A 753 -31.78 -19.58 9.65
C GLU A 753 -31.32 -20.21 8.31
N LEU A 754 -30.51 -19.50 7.55
CA LEU A 754 -29.93 -19.98 6.29
C LEU A 754 -28.81 -21.01 6.52
N MET A 755 -27.95 -20.80 7.52
CA MET A 755 -26.84 -21.71 7.78
C MET A 755 -27.22 -23.00 8.52
N GLU A 756 -28.25 -22.99 9.35
CA GLU A 756 -28.63 -24.16 10.16
C GLU A 756 -28.90 -25.41 9.32
N PRO A 757 -29.77 -25.38 8.27
CA PRO A 757 -30.00 -26.55 7.42
C PRO A 757 -28.72 -26.96 6.65
N LEU A 758 -27.87 -26.06 6.24
CA LEU A 758 -26.65 -26.39 5.53
C LEU A 758 -25.64 -27.11 6.45
N LEU A 759 -25.38 -26.57 7.64
CA LEU A 759 -24.48 -27.18 8.62
C LEU A 759 -24.95 -28.56 9.09
N SER A 760 -26.26 -28.82 9.09
CA SER A 760 -26.79 -30.12 9.43
C SER A 760 -26.42 -31.21 8.42
N THR A 761 -26.06 -30.84 7.19
CA THR A 761 -25.60 -31.77 6.13
C THR A 761 -24.08 -32.01 6.17
N TRP A 762 -23.35 -31.20 6.94
CA TRP A 762 -21.89 -31.31 7.00
C TRP A 762 -21.47 -32.53 7.82
N ASN A 763 -20.35 -33.14 7.42
CA ASN A 763 -19.78 -34.24 8.19
C ASN A 763 -19.48 -33.79 9.62
N ALA A 764 -19.88 -34.57 10.62
CA ALA A 764 -19.68 -34.32 12.04
C ALA A 764 -18.76 -35.37 12.69
N GLU A 765 -17.98 -36.11 11.88
CA GLU A 765 -17.04 -37.12 12.40
C GLU A 765 -16.04 -36.45 13.38
N GLU A 766 -15.86 -37.04 14.55
CA GLU A 766 -14.83 -36.66 15.49
C GLU A 766 -13.49 -37.28 15.08
N LEU A 767 -12.49 -36.43 14.84
CA LEU A 767 -11.14 -36.88 14.60
C LEU A 767 -10.26 -36.53 15.80
N PRO A 768 -9.24 -37.35 16.11
CA PRO A 768 -8.30 -37.03 17.17
C PRO A 768 -7.47 -35.78 16.79
N ASN A 769 -7.18 -34.96 17.78
CA ASN A 769 -6.24 -33.87 17.60
C ASN A 769 -4.81 -34.45 17.55
N ASN A 770 -4.12 -34.19 16.45
CA ASN A 770 -2.71 -34.50 16.34
C ASN A 770 -1.90 -33.37 17.02
N VAL A 771 -0.98 -33.73 17.87
CA VAL A 771 -0.02 -32.77 18.39
C VAL A 771 1.01 -32.58 17.28
N LEU A 772 1.00 -31.41 16.65
CA LEU A 772 2.02 -31.05 15.67
C LEU A 772 3.39 -31.03 16.38
N SER A 773 4.23 -31.99 16.06
CA SER A 773 5.57 -32.16 16.61
C SER A 773 6.60 -31.41 15.75
N ILE A 774 6.34 -30.13 15.48
CA ILE A 774 7.17 -29.33 14.60
C ILE A 774 8.60 -29.28 15.15
N GLU A 775 9.52 -29.93 14.46
CA GLU A 775 10.96 -29.91 14.81
C GLU A 775 11.61 -28.60 14.33
N HIS A 776 12.37 -27.98 15.21
CA HIS A 776 13.09 -26.76 14.86
C HIS A 776 14.36 -27.07 14.06
N THR A 777 14.60 -26.29 13.00
CA THR A 777 15.89 -26.28 12.31
C THR A 777 16.84 -25.34 13.04
N THR A 778 18.06 -25.79 13.32
CA THR A 778 19.06 -24.97 14.06
C THR A 778 20.13 -24.35 13.17
N SER A 779 20.25 -24.79 11.90
CA SER A 779 21.29 -24.30 11.00
C SER A 779 21.04 -22.87 10.50
N ASN A 780 22.09 -22.06 10.48
CA ASN A 780 22.06 -20.75 9.85
C ASN A 780 22.13 -20.90 8.32
N GLU A 781 21.19 -20.28 7.60
CA GLU A 781 21.07 -20.42 6.17
C GLU A 781 21.35 -19.14 5.42
N GLY A 782 22.12 -19.24 4.32
CA GLY A 782 22.25 -18.25 3.28
C GLY A 782 21.44 -18.66 2.05
N ILE A 783 20.45 -17.87 1.67
CA ILE A 783 19.61 -18.12 0.48
C ILE A 783 20.15 -17.28 -0.67
N VAL A 784 20.74 -17.93 -1.67
CA VAL A 784 21.33 -17.21 -2.80
C VAL A 784 20.30 -16.90 -3.89
N THR A 785 20.41 -15.69 -4.42
CA THR A 785 19.60 -15.18 -5.52
C THR A 785 20.48 -14.41 -6.51
N ALA A 786 19.93 -14.10 -7.68
CA ALA A 786 20.57 -13.23 -8.67
C ALA A 786 20.56 -11.73 -8.25
N GLY A 787 19.91 -11.38 -7.13
CA GLY A 787 19.80 -10.00 -6.66
C GLY A 787 21.15 -9.38 -6.25
N LYS A 788 21.25 -8.06 -6.33
CA LYS A 788 22.42 -7.29 -5.87
C LYS A 788 22.36 -6.86 -4.42
N VAL A 789 21.18 -6.91 -3.80
CA VAL A 789 20.91 -6.51 -2.43
C VAL A 789 20.66 -7.72 -1.54
N GLN A 790 20.75 -7.50 -0.23
CA GLN A 790 20.52 -8.51 0.79
C GLN A 790 19.26 -8.23 1.58
N TYR A 791 18.74 -9.28 2.21
CA TYR A 791 17.83 -9.23 3.33
C TYR A 791 18.51 -9.96 4.47
N VAL A 792 18.79 -9.30 5.59
CA VAL A 792 19.61 -9.86 6.66
C VAL A 792 18.80 -9.89 7.94
N ALA A 793 18.52 -11.08 8.45
CA ALA A 793 17.78 -11.27 9.69
C ALA A 793 18.61 -11.97 10.76
N GLN A 794 18.45 -11.50 12.01
CA GLN A 794 18.97 -12.14 13.22
C GLN A 794 17.94 -12.00 14.33
N GLY A 795 17.75 -13.03 15.15
CA GLY A 795 16.80 -13.00 16.25
C GLY A 795 16.84 -14.24 17.13
N GLY A 796 15.78 -14.44 17.91
CA GLY A 796 15.63 -15.56 18.81
C GLY A 796 14.37 -15.45 19.65
N ASN A 797 14.32 -16.09 20.81
CA ASN A 797 13.18 -16.03 21.71
C ASN A 797 13.63 -15.66 23.14
N PHE A 798 13.15 -14.52 23.63
CA PHE A 798 13.55 -14.02 24.95
C PHE A 798 12.90 -14.79 26.13
N ILE A 799 11.83 -15.56 25.90
CA ILE A 799 11.24 -16.43 26.94
C ILE A 799 12.21 -17.53 27.32
N ASP A 800 13.08 -18.01 26.43
CA ASP A 800 14.11 -19.01 26.69
C ASP A 800 15.15 -18.51 27.70
N HIS A 801 15.30 -17.21 27.81
CA HIS A 801 16.19 -16.54 28.76
C HIS A 801 15.46 -16.05 30.03
N GLY A 802 14.17 -16.41 30.21
CA GLY A 802 13.40 -16.09 31.40
C GLY A 802 12.71 -14.69 31.37
N PHE A 803 12.69 -14.04 30.23
CA PHE A 803 12.04 -12.73 30.09
C PHE A 803 10.60 -12.86 29.57
N THR A 804 9.81 -11.80 29.76
CA THR A 804 8.44 -11.69 29.28
C THR A 804 8.28 -10.42 28.47
N HIS A 805 7.28 -10.39 27.57
CA HIS A 805 6.96 -9.22 26.78
C HIS A 805 6.47 -8.06 27.66
N VAL A 806 7.10 -6.89 27.54
CA VAL A 806 6.79 -5.68 28.33
C VAL A 806 6.66 -4.46 27.43
N GLY A 807 5.91 -3.43 27.88
CA GLY A 807 5.65 -2.20 27.11
C GLY A 807 6.92 -1.45 26.68
N ALA A 808 8.00 -1.53 27.46
CA ALA A 808 9.30 -0.93 27.09
C ALA A 808 9.88 -1.52 25.79
N MET A 809 9.57 -2.78 25.44
CA MET A 809 10.02 -3.40 24.18
C MET A 809 9.39 -2.70 22.96
N SER A 810 8.10 -2.35 23.01
CA SER A 810 7.47 -1.60 21.92
C SER A 810 7.99 -0.17 21.80
N VAL A 811 8.36 0.46 22.94
CA VAL A 811 9.03 1.77 22.89
C VAL A 811 10.42 1.64 22.27
N LEU A 812 11.16 0.57 22.59
CA LEU A 812 12.44 0.27 21.98
C LEU A 812 12.32 0.04 20.47
N GLU A 813 11.27 -0.65 19.97
CA GLU A 813 11.01 -0.80 18.53
C GLU A 813 10.95 0.56 17.83
N THR A 814 10.22 1.50 18.42
CA THR A 814 10.09 2.87 17.89
C THR A 814 11.44 3.60 17.91
N ILE A 815 12.19 3.53 19.00
CA ILE A 815 13.54 4.13 19.10
C ILE A 815 14.48 3.52 18.04
N LEU A 816 14.54 2.21 17.93
CA LEU A 816 15.43 1.54 16.97
C LEU A 816 15.10 1.87 15.54
N ARG A 817 13.81 1.98 15.20
CA ARG A 817 13.32 2.31 13.85
C ARG A 817 13.78 3.68 13.39
N TYR A 818 13.83 4.69 14.27
CA TYR A 818 14.11 6.07 13.90
C TYR A 818 15.49 6.58 14.30
N GLU A 819 16.20 5.89 15.18
CA GLU A 819 17.53 6.31 15.64
C GLU A 819 18.62 5.30 15.24
N TYR A 820 18.70 4.16 15.91
CA TYR A 820 19.85 3.26 15.76
C TYR A 820 19.91 2.57 14.40
N LEU A 821 18.86 1.81 14.05
CA LEU A 821 18.84 1.03 12.81
C LEU A 821 18.72 1.95 11.59
N TRP A 822 17.94 3.01 11.69
CA TRP A 822 17.77 3.99 10.62
C TRP A 822 19.11 4.65 10.27
N ILE A 823 19.82 5.15 11.29
CA ILE A 823 21.09 5.84 11.07
C ILE A 823 22.17 4.88 10.57
N ARG A 824 22.34 3.73 11.25
CA ARG A 824 23.46 2.82 10.99
C ARG A 824 23.28 1.98 9.72
N ILE A 825 22.07 1.49 9.45
CA ILE A 825 21.79 0.56 8.35
C ILE A 825 21.27 1.29 7.12
N ARG A 826 20.37 2.26 7.28
CA ARG A 826 19.81 2.98 6.15
C ARG A 826 20.67 4.17 5.73
N VAL A 827 20.87 5.15 6.61
CA VAL A 827 21.57 6.40 6.24
C VAL A 827 23.03 6.16 5.95
N GLN A 828 23.74 5.47 6.82
CA GLN A 828 25.18 5.18 6.68
C GLN A 828 25.42 3.95 5.79
N GLY A 829 24.61 2.90 5.95
CA GLY A 829 24.78 1.63 5.25
C GLY A 829 24.16 1.58 3.86
N GLY A 830 23.21 2.47 3.54
CA GLY A 830 22.55 2.53 2.23
C GLY A 830 21.44 1.53 2.00
N ALA A 831 20.93 0.85 3.04
CA ALA A 831 19.77 -0.01 2.94
C ALA A 831 18.48 0.78 2.73
N TYR A 832 17.47 0.17 2.13
CA TYR A 832 16.16 0.82 1.98
C TYR A 832 15.42 0.94 3.32
N GLY A 833 15.60 -0.03 4.23
CA GLY A 833 15.02 0.01 5.56
C GLY A 833 15.60 -1.04 6.51
N ALA A 834 15.34 -0.85 7.80
CA ALA A 834 15.63 -1.84 8.84
C ALA A 834 14.62 -1.72 9.98
N PHE A 835 14.30 -2.83 10.62
CA PHE A 835 13.32 -2.88 11.69
C PHE A 835 13.69 -3.93 12.75
N ALA A 836 13.10 -3.77 13.92
CA ALA A 836 13.09 -4.73 15.01
C ALA A 836 11.65 -4.97 15.45
N ASN A 837 11.30 -6.19 15.80
CA ASN A 837 10.00 -6.53 16.36
C ASN A 837 10.16 -7.46 17.56
N PHE A 838 9.35 -7.23 18.61
CA PHE A 838 9.25 -8.05 19.81
C PHE A 838 7.81 -8.53 19.94
N TYR A 839 7.60 -9.83 19.92
CA TYR A 839 6.27 -10.44 19.93
C TYR A 839 5.90 -10.97 21.32
N ASP A 840 4.61 -11.06 21.61
CA ASP A 840 4.11 -11.54 22.90
C ASP A 840 4.33 -13.05 23.14
N ASP A 841 4.66 -13.82 22.09
CA ASP A 841 5.10 -15.21 22.17
C ASP A 841 6.61 -15.37 22.44
N GLY A 842 7.31 -14.26 22.66
CA GLY A 842 8.74 -14.22 22.99
C GLY A 842 9.66 -14.07 21.79
N ASN A 843 9.16 -14.20 20.57
CA ASN A 843 9.98 -14.02 19.37
C ASN A 843 10.50 -12.58 19.27
N MET A 844 11.79 -12.44 18.98
CA MET A 844 12.46 -11.18 18.72
C MET A 844 13.21 -11.28 17.39
N ILE A 845 13.04 -10.29 16.52
CA ILE A 845 13.65 -10.28 15.19
C ILE A 845 14.19 -8.90 14.83
N PHE A 846 15.42 -8.86 14.30
CA PHE A 846 16.02 -7.72 13.61
C PHE A 846 16.13 -8.08 12.15
N CYS A 847 15.76 -7.19 11.25
CA CYS A 847 15.83 -7.44 9.80
C CYS A 847 16.13 -6.16 9.02
N SER A 848 17.02 -6.29 8.00
CA SER A 848 17.22 -5.24 6.98
C SER A 848 16.50 -5.58 5.69
N TYR A 849 16.15 -4.54 4.92
CA TYR A 849 15.39 -4.64 3.69
C TYR A 849 16.15 -3.96 2.54
N ARG A 850 16.42 -4.71 1.47
CA ARG A 850 17.20 -4.27 0.31
C ARG A 850 18.52 -3.61 0.73
N ASP A 851 19.31 -4.34 1.48
CA ASP A 851 20.55 -3.91 2.10
C ASP A 851 21.74 -4.19 1.17
N PRO A 852 22.58 -3.21 0.85
CA PRO A 852 23.81 -3.49 0.12
C PRO A 852 24.85 -4.26 0.96
N ASN A 853 24.68 -4.34 2.28
CA ASN A 853 25.63 -4.95 3.23
C ASN A 853 25.06 -6.24 3.84
N LEU A 854 25.92 -7.07 4.39
CA LEU A 854 25.55 -8.29 5.13
C LEU A 854 26.28 -8.37 6.46
N VAL A 855 27.60 -8.49 6.43
CA VAL A 855 28.42 -8.66 7.65
C VAL A 855 28.41 -7.39 8.49
N GLU A 856 28.45 -6.23 7.85
CA GLU A 856 28.38 -4.93 8.51
C GLU A 856 27.03 -4.76 9.23
N THR A 857 25.95 -5.19 8.62
CA THR A 857 24.60 -5.16 9.23
C THR A 857 24.51 -6.09 10.43
N LEU A 858 25.05 -7.32 10.33
CA LEU A 858 25.13 -8.23 11.49
C LEU A 858 25.98 -7.64 12.63
N ASN A 859 27.03 -6.88 12.31
CA ASN A 859 27.81 -6.19 13.33
C ASN A 859 27.01 -5.08 14.02
N VAL A 860 26.18 -4.34 13.27
CA VAL A 860 25.26 -3.35 13.86
C VAL A 860 24.31 -4.02 14.85
N TYR A 861 23.72 -5.17 14.52
CA TYR A 861 22.88 -5.91 15.48
C TYR A 861 23.67 -6.33 16.72
N LYS A 862 24.87 -6.84 16.54
CA LYS A 862 25.74 -7.29 17.63
C LYS A 862 26.16 -6.15 18.59
N GLU A 863 26.32 -4.95 18.10
CA GLU A 863 26.70 -3.76 18.87
C GLU A 863 25.52 -3.15 19.66
N LEU A 864 24.28 -3.51 19.35
CA LEU A 864 23.08 -2.96 19.95
C LEU A 864 23.03 -3.03 21.49
N PRO A 865 23.40 -4.15 22.17
CA PRO A 865 23.36 -4.19 23.62
C PRO A 865 24.27 -3.15 24.29
N GLU A 866 25.45 -2.88 23.69
CA GLU A 866 26.36 -1.86 24.21
C GLU A 866 25.82 -0.45 23.98
N TYR A 867 25.20 -0.21 22.81
CA TYR A 867 24.49 1.04 22.56
C TYR A 867 23.40 1.28 23.59
N LEU A 868 22.59 0.26 23.92
CA LEU A 868 21.52 0.38 24.93
C LEU A 868 22.05 0.68 26.32
N ARG A 869 23.19 0.12 26.73
CA ARG A 869 23.81 0.42 28.02
C ARG A 869 24.31 1.85 28.16
N GLN A 870 24.66 2.46 27.04
CA GLN A 870 25.13 3.85 27.00
C GLN A 870 24.01 4.82 26.61
N PHE A 871 22.78 4.30 26.42
CA PHE A 871 21.65 5.07 25.93
C PHE A 871 21.17 6.08 26.95
N THR A 872 21.01 7.32 26.53
CA THR A 872 20.49 8.41 27.34
C THR A 872 19.49 9.22 26.53
N LEU A 873 18.36 9.57 27.14
CA LEU A 873 17.34 10.44 26.57
C LEU A 873 16.92 11.50 27.57
N THR A 874 16.57 12.67 27.03
CA THR A 874 15.83 13.68 27.78
C THR A 874 14.37 13.23 28.02
N ASP A 875 13.69 13.80 29.00
CA ASP A 875 12.26 13.55 29.24
C ASP A 875 11.40 13.88 28.02
N ARG A 876 11.79 14.89 27.22
CA ARG A 876 11.10 15.28 26.00
C ARG A 876 11.23 14.20 24.91
N GLU A 877 12.41 13.67 24.69
CA GLU A 877 12.66 12.61 23.72
C GLU A 877 11.94 11.33 24.11
N MET A 878 12.02 10.94 25.37
CA MET A 878 11.31 9.76 25.88
C MET A 878 9.80 9.88 25.66
N ARG A 879 9.22 11.04 25.98
CA ARG A 879 7.81 11.34 25.75
C ARG A 879 7.45 11.22 24.27
N LYS A 880 8.29 11.74 23.37
CA LYS A 880 8.10 11.63 21.90
C LYS A 880 7.99 10.17 21.47
N TYR A 881 8.91 9.30 21.89
CA TYR A 881 8.87 7.89 21.50
C TYR A 881 7.69 7.13 22.12
N ILE A 882 7.28 7.45 23.33
CA ILE A 882 6.08 6.88 23.94
C ILE A 882 4.84 7.24 23.12
N ILE A 883 4.70 8.50 22.70
CA ILE A 883 3.56 8.97 21.87
C ILE A 883 3.56 8.23 20.51
N GLY A 884 4.70 8.18 19.83
CA GLY A 884 4.82 7.47 18.55
C GLY A 884 4.52 5.96 18.68
N THR A 885 4.92 5.33 19.79
CA THR A 885 4.57 3.95 20.09
C THR A 885 3.06 3.77 20.27
N MET A 886 2.43 4.67 21.01
CA MET A 886 0.97 4.65 21.22
C MET A 886 0.20 4.83 19.92
N SER A 887 0.69 5.65 18.98
CA SER A 887 0.12 5.79 17.63
C SER A 887 0.06 4.45 16.90
N GLY A 888 1.15 3.67 16.92
CA GLY A 888 1.20 2.33 16.32
C GLY A 888 0.22 1.31 16.93
N LEU A 889 -0.16 1.51 18.20
CA LEU A 889 -1.13 0.66 18.91
C LEU A 889 -2.59 1.07 18.64
N ASP A 890 -2.84 2.27 18.09
CA ASP A 890 -4.17 2.86 17.88
C ASP A 890 -4.61 2.89 16.42
N LEU A 891 -4.19 1.92 15.62
CA LEU A 891 -4.56 1.85 14.21
C LEU A 891 -6.09 1.86 14.01
N PRO A 892 -6.61 2.62 13.03
CA PRO A 892 -8.03 2.64 12.72
C PRO A 892 -8.53 1.25 12.34
N MET A 893 -9.74 0.90 12.78
CA MET A 893 -10.39 -0.37 12.44
C MET A 893 -11.54 -0.14 11.46
N THR A 894 -11.39 -0.65 10.24
CA THR A 894 -12.51 -0.73 9.29
C THR A 894 -13.49 -1.82 9.74
N PRO A 895 -14.76 -1.81 9.26
CA PRO A 895 -15.72 -2.88 9.53
C PRO A 895 -15.15 -4.28 9.22
N ALA A 896 -14.40 -4.41 8.12
CA ALA A 896 -13.77 -5.66 7.71
C ALA A 896 -12.72 -6.19 8.71
N LEU A 897 -12.03 -5.29 9.43
CA LEU A 897 -10.97 -5.65 10.40
C LEU A 897 -11.51 -5.99 11.80
N ARG A 898 -12.74 -5.58 12.13
CA ARG A 898 -13.31 -5.80 13.49
C ARG A 898 -13.45 -7.29 13.82
N GLY A 899 -13.96 -8.07 12.88
CA GLY A 899 -14.11 -9.52 13.06
C GLY A 899 -12.78 -10.25 13.26
N PRO A 900 -11.82 -10.15 12.35
CA PRO A 900 -10.47 -10.72 12.52
C PRO A 900 -9.79 -10.30 13.84
N ARG A 901 -9.95 -9.03 14.27
CA ARG A 901 -9.46 -8.55 15.56
C ARG A 901 -10.09 -9.28 16.74
N ALA A 902 -11.41 -9.40 16.75
CA ALA A 902 -12.15 -10.11 17.79
C ALA A 902 -11.77 -11.60 17.87
N MET A 903 -11.64 -12.25 16.70
CA MET A 903 -11.22 -13.65 16.63
C MET A 903 -9.76 -13.87 17.01
N GLY A 904 -8.88 -12.93 16.67
CA GLY A 904 -7.49 -12.94 17.11
C GLY A 904 -7.36 -12.92 18.64
N LEU A 905 -8.10 -12.05 19.33
CA LEU A 905 -8.18 -12.03 20.79
C LEU A 905 -8.75 -13.33 21.36
N TYR A 906 -9.81 -13.85 20.75
CA TYR A 906 -10.44 -15.11 21.18
C TYR A 906 -9.47 -16.29 21.08
N PHE A 907 -8.85 -16.50 19.91
CA PHE A 907 -7.97 -17.65 19.72
C PHE A 907 -6.63 -17.51 20.47
N SER A 908 -6.10 -16.31 20.63
CA SER A 908 -4.88 -16.10 21.44
C SER A 908 -5.13 -16.24 22.95
N GLY A 909 -6.40 -16.12 23.37
CA GLY A 909 -6.75 -16.07 24.80
C GLY A 909 -6.34 -14.77 25.50
N ALA A 910 -5.90 -13.75 24.74
CA ALA A 910 -5.64 -12.41 25.26
C ALA A 910 -6.95 -11.71 25.62
N ASN A 911 -6.94 -10.89 26.66
CA ASN A 911 -8.10 -10.10 27.08
C ASN A 911 -7.79 -8.59 27.03
N ILE A 912 -8.83 -7.78 27.00
CA ILE A 912 -8.71 -6.32 26.95
C ILE A 912 -7.97 -5.75 28.16
N LYS A 913 -8.11 -6.35 29.35
CA LYS A 913 -7.41 -5.88 30.56
C LYS A 913 -5.90 -6.02 30.42
N ASP A 914 -5.43 -7.11 29.80
CA ASP A 914 -4.00 -7.32 29.56
C ASP A 914 -3.49 -6.29 28.55
N LYS A 915 -4.25 -5.97 27.52
CA LYS A 915 -3.91 -4.92 26.54
C LYS A 915 -3.87 -3.52 27.18
N VAL A 916 -4.83 -3.20 28.05
CA VAL A 916 -4.85 -1.94 28.84
C VAL A 916 -3.64 -1.90 29.78
N ALA A 917 -3.31 -3.01 30.44
CA ALA A 917 -2.13 -3.07 31.33
C ALA A 917 -0.82 -2.88 30.55
N PHE A 918 -0.71 -3.47 29.37
CA PHE A 918 0.43 -3.28 28.47
C PHE A 918 0.58 -1.83 28.03
N ARG A 919 -0.52 -1.17 27.61
CA ARG A 919 -0.50 0.25 27.24
C ARG A 919 -0.06 1.16 28.41
N LYS A 920 -0.49 0.83 29.63
CA LYS A 920 -0.02 1.54 30.83
C LYS A 920 1.48 1.40 31.04
N GLN A 921 2.04 0.23 30.75
CA GLN A 921 3.51 0.04 30.77
C GLN A 921 4.20 0.92 29.72
N VAL A 922 3.67 0.97 28.49
CA VAL A 922 4.19 1.86 27.44
C VAL A 922 4.18 3.31 27.88
N ILE A 923 3.01 3.82 28.38
CA ILE A 923 2.87 5.21 28.81
C ILE A 923 3.79 5.56 29.98
N SER A 924 4.06 4.61 30.89
CA SER A 924 4.90 4.82 32.06
C SER A 924 6.38 4.47 31.85
N CYS A 925 6.78 4.12 30.63
CA CYS A 925 8.15 3.72 30.30
C CYS A 925 9.16 4.84 30.56
N LYS A 926 10.31 4.49 31.10
CA LYS A 926 11.39 5.42 31.42
C LYS A 926 12.68 5.05 30.70
N PRO A 927 13.66 5.97 30.57
CA PRO A 927 14.95 5.66 29.97
C PRO A 927 15.64 4.44 30.59
N GLU A 928 15.54 4.26 31.90
CA GLU A 928 16.15 3.12 32.63
C GLU A 928 15.54 1.79 32.18
N ASP A 929 14.25 1.75 31.83
CA ASP A 929 13.58 0.55 31.32
C ASP A 929 14.13 0.16 29.93
N ILE A 930 14.48 1.14 29.10
CA ILE A 930 15.11 0.92 27.79
C ILE A 930 16.54 0.38 27.97
N VAL A 931 17.32 0.99 28.88
CA VAL A 931 18.69 0.52 29.20
C VAL A 931 18.66 -0.93 29.68
N ALA A 932 17.69 -1.30 30.53
CA ALA A 932 17.55 -2.65 31.06
C ALA A 932 17.27 -3.70 29.95
N LEU A 933 16.71 -3.31 28.80
CA LEU A 933 16.50 -4.21 27.68
C LEU A 933 17.79 -4.71 27.02
N ALA A 934 18.94 -4.09 27.31
CA ALA A 934 20.25 -4.66 26.92
C ALA A 934 20.42 -6.10 27.44
N ASP A 935 19.95 -6.39 28.66
CA ASP A 935 20.03 -7.71 29.27
C ASP A 935 19.05 -8.72 28.63
N VAL A 936 18.01 -8.25 27.94
CA VAL A 936 17.09 -9.09 27.15
C VAL A 936 17.69 -9.36 25.75
N VAL A 937 18.19 -8.32 25.10
CA VAL A 937 18.67 -8.38 23.71
C VAL A 937 19.98 -9.16 23.59
N GLU A 938 20.92 -8.96 24.53
CA GLU A 938 22.24 -9.55 24.45
C GLU A 938 22.23 -11.10 24.43
N PRO A 939 21.57 -11.82 25.35
CA PRO A 939 21.55 -13.28 25.30
C PRO A 939 20.87 -13.80 24.03
N VAL A 940 19.80 -13.20 23.58
CA VAL A 940 19.09 -13.61 22.37
C VAL A 940 19.98 -13.45 21.12
N LEU A 941 20.73 -12.35 21.00
CA LEU A 941 21.67 -12.18 19.88
C LEU A 941 22.85 -13.14 19.96
N LYS A 942 23.27 -13.56 21.17
CA LYS A 942 24.33 -14.55 21.38
C LYS A 942 23.93 -15.96 20.96
N ASP A 943 22.65 -16.31 20.93
CA ASP A 943 22.16 -17.57 20.39
C ASP A 943 22.46 -17.69 18.89
N ASN A 944 22.73 -16.56 18.22
CA ASN A 944 23.24 -16.46 16.86
C ASN A 944 22.39 -17.14 15.79
N HIS A 945 21.06 -17.00 15.88
CA HIS A 945 20.15 -17.46 14.83
C HIS A 945 20.07 -16.43 13.70
N ILE A 946 20.61 -16.79 12.54
CA ILE A 946 20.77 -15.90 11.38
C ILE A 946 20.16 -16.54 10.14
N CYS A 947 19.53 -15.72 9.31
CA CYS A 947 19.22 -16.05 7.93
C CYS A 947 19.43 -14.81 7.05
N SER A 948 19.99 -15.01 5.87
CA SER A 948 20.10 -13.94 4.86
C SER A 948 19.70 -14.45 3.50
N MET A 949 19.08 -13.57 2.68
CA MET A 949 18.78 -13.86 1.30
C MET A 949 19.33 -12.75 0.41
N GLY A 950 19.99 -13.09 -0.70
CA GLY A 950 20.51 -12.09 -1.63
C GLY A 950 21.68 -12.56 -2.48
N ASN A 951 22.65 -11.66 -2.71
CA ASN A 951 23.77 -11.88 -3.62
C ASN A 951 24.63 -13.09 -3.24
N GLU A 952 24.81 -14.00 -4.18
CA GLU A 952 25.52 -15.26 -3.99
C GLU A 952 26.95 -15.06 -3.45
N GLN A 953 27.73 -14.13 -4.01
CA GLN A 953 29.11 -13.91 -3.59
C GLN A 953 29.19 -13.39 -2.16
N LYS A 954 28.35 -12.43 -1.81
CA LYS A 954 28.31 -11.89 -0.44
C LYS A 954 27.92 -12.93 0.61
N ILE A 955 26.94 -13.77 0.29
CA ILE A 955 26.52 -14.88 1.18
C ILE A 955 27.66 -15.87 1.37
N LYS A 956 28.34 -16.27 0.29
CA LYS A 956 29.50 -17.18 0.37
C LYS A 956 30.67 -16.58 1.14
N ASP A 957 30.97 -15.31 0.94
CA ASP A 957 32.10 -14.63 1.58
C ASP A 957 31.83 -14.29 3.06
N ALA A 958 30.57 -14.21 3.50
CA ALA A 958 30.22 -13.87 4.87
C ALA A 958 30.73 -14.87 5.90
N GLY A 959 30.78 -16.18 5.57
CA GLY A 959 31.30 -17.22 6.45
C GLY A 959 30.52 -17.45 7.74
N VAL A 960 29.24 -17.05 7.79
CA VAL A 960 28.37 -17.12 8.99
C VAL A 960 27.25 -18.15 8.84
N PHE A 961 27.15 -18.80 7.70
CA PHE A 961 26.08 -19.75 7.38
C PHE A 961 26.58 -21.20 7.44
N ASP A 962 25.76 -22.07 8.03
CA ASP A 962 26.01 -23.52 8.08
C ASP A 962 25.64 -24.18 6.74
N SER A 963 24.65 -23.61 6.07
CA SER A 963 24.19 -24.07 4.76
C SER A 963 23.90 -22.91 3.80
N ILE A 964 24.13 -23.16 2.52
CA ILE A 964 23.81 -22.20 1.44
C ILE A 964 22.86 -22.91 0.48
N VAL A 965 21.69 -22.31 0.26
CA VAL A 965 20.64 -22.88 -0.60
C VAL A 965 20.27 -21.89 -1.70
N SER A 966 19.87 -22.40 -2.87
CA SER A 966 19.31 -21.54 -3.93
C SER A 966 17.84 -21.30 -3.65
N LEU A 967 17.35 -20.13 -4.00
CA LEU A 967 15.93 -19.82 -3.90
C LEU A 967 15.11 -20.60 -4.96
N GLY A 968 15.68 -20.85 -6.13
CA GLY A 968 15.06 -21.58 -7.24
C GLY A 968 16.02 -21.73 -8.40
#